data_ab6aaa1791fd2a8d75a1aecbf920cedb
#
_entry.id   ab6aaa1791fd2a8d75a1aecbf920cedb
#
_cell.length_a   1.000
_cell.length_b   1.000
_cell.length_c   1.000
_cell.angle_alpha   90.00
_cell.angle_beta   90.00
_cell.angle_gamma   90.00
#
_symmetry.space_group_name_H-M   'P 1'
#
loop_
_entity.id
_entity.type
_entity.pdbx_description
1 polymer ?
#
loop_
_entity_poly.entity_id
_entity_poly.type
_entity_poly.pdbx_seq_one_letter_code
_entity_poly.pdbx_strand_id
1 'polypeptide(L)'
;MTDNNQNNENHENSSENSKAHHGMRAGAFERFTNRKKRFRENAQKNAESSHHEAPSHHKKEHRPNKKPNHHHKQEHAKTRNYAQEELDNNKVEGVTEILHVNERGTLGFHKELKKGVEANNKIQVEHLNPHYKMNLNSKASVKITPLGGLGEIGGNMMVIETPKSAIVIDAGMSFPKEGLFGVDILIPDFSYLHQIKDKIAGIIITHAHEDHIGATPYLFKELQFPLYGTPLSLGLIGSKFDEHGLKKYRSYFKIVEKRCPISVGEFIIEWIHITHSIIDSSALAIQTKAGTIIHTGDFKIDHTPVDNLPTDLYRLAHYGEKGVMLLLSDSTNSHKSGTTPSESTIAPAFDTLFKEAQGRVIMSTFSSNIHRVYQAIQYGIKYNRKIAVIGRSMEKNLDIARELGYIHLPYQSFIEANEVAKYPDNEILIVTTGSQGETMSALYRMATDEHRHISIKPNDLVIISAKAIPGNEASVSAVLNFLIKKEAKVAYQEFDNIHVSGHAAQEEQKLMLRLIKPKFFLPVHGEYNHVARHKQTAISCGVPEKNIYLMEDGDQVEVGPAFIKKVGAIKSGKSYVDNQSNLSIDTSIVQQREEVASVGVFVATIFVNKNKQALLESSQFSSLGLVGFEDEKPLMKEIQGGLEVLLKSSNAEILNNPKKLEDHTRNFIRKVLFKKFRKYPAIICHAHSF
;
A
#
# COMPACT_ATOMS: atom_id res chain seq x y z
N MET A 1 49.45 26.80 34.88
CA MET A 1 49.66 28.21 35.23
C MET A 1 48.72 29.01 34.39
N THR A 2 47.79 29.64 35.09
CA THR A 2 47.05 30.87 34.81
C THR A 2 46.12 30.84 33.60
N ASP A 3 44.93 31.15 33.70
CA ASP A 3 43.82 31.65 34.55
C ASP A 3 42.76 32.12 33.54
N ASN A 4 41.57 31.65 33.74
CA ASN A 4 40.37 32.19 34.38
C ASN A 4 39.55 33.22 33.66
N ASN A 5 38.28 32.91 33.66
CA ASN A 5 37.11 33.81 33.66
C ASN A 5 36.58 34.38 32.35
N GLN A 6 35.50 33.82 31.91
CA GLN A 6 34.21 34.54 31.89
C GLN A 6 33.09 33.57 31.40
N ASN A 7 32.26 33.17 32.33
CA ASN A 7 30.94 32.61 32.08
C ASN A 7 30.00 33.12 33.13
N ASN A 8 29.03 33.88 32.73
CA ASN A 8 27.68 33.86 33.32
C ASN A 8 26.84 34.91 32.57
N GLU A 9 25.93 34.43 31.81
CA GLU A 9 24.67 35.08 31.43
C GLU A 9 24.05 34.28 30.26
N ASN A 10 23.17 33.32 30.59
CA ASN A 10 22.15 32.81 29.67
C ASN A 10 21.41 31.60 30.31
N HIS A 11 20.72 31.86 31.41
CA HIS A 11 19.87 30.84 32.05
C HIS A 11 18.51 31.42 32.51
N GLU A 12 17.83 32.23 31.69
CA GLU A 12 16.47 32.66 32.06
C GLU A 12 15.42 32.64 30.91
N ASN A 13 15.73 32.16 29.71
CA ASN A 13 14.77 32.19 28.59
C ASN A 13 14.22 30.80 28.14
N SER A 14 14.35 29.74 28.96
CA SER A 14 13.85 28.40 28.60
C SER A 14 12.55 27.95 29.29
N SER A 15 12.01 28.76 30.24
CA SER A 15 10.83 28.33 31.03
C SER A 15 9.47 28.87 30.51
N GLU A 16 9.44 29.91 29.68
CA GLU A 16 8.18 30.46 29.16
C GLU A 16 7.66 29.77 27.89
N ASN A 17 8.53 29.15 27.09
CA ASN A 17 8.10 28.39 25.88
C ASN A 17 7.49 27.00 26.15
N SER A 18 7.67 26.43 27.33
CA SER A 18 7.07 25.13 27.69
C SER A 18 5.60 25.23 28.11
N LYS A 19 5.16 26.40 28.61
CA LYS A 19 3.76 26.61 29.05
C LYS A 19 2.81 26.92 27.89
N ALA A 20 3.29 27.53 26.81
CA ALA A 20 2.47 27.80 25.63
C ALA A 20 2.14 26.54 24.79
N HIS A 21 3.03 25.54 24.78
CA HIS A 21 2.80 24.28 24.07
C HIS A 21 1.84 23.31 24.78
N HIS A 22 1.68 23.40 26.11
CA HIS A 22 0.71 22.56 26.84
C HIS A 22 -0.74 23.07 26.70
N GLY A 23 -0.95 24.37 26.53
CA GLY A 23 -2.29 24.96 26.38
C GLY A 23 -2.99 24.61 25.05
N MET A 24 -2.24 24.47 23.94
CA MET A 24 -2.82 24.10 22.64
C MET A 24 -3.15 22.60 22.51
N ARG A 25 -2.44 21.72 23.22
CA ARG A 25 -2.72 20.28 23.23
C ARG A 25 -4.00 19.93 24.01
N ALA A 26 -4.30 20.64 25.11
CA ALA A 26 -5.50 20.41 25.90
C ALA A 26 -6.79 20.82 25.17
N GLY A 27 -6.80 21.92 24.43
CA GLY A 27 -8.00 22.43 23.76
C GLY A 27 -8.48 21.58 22.56
N ALA A 28 -7.58 20.88 21.86
CA ALA A 28 -7.95 19.97 20.78
C ALA A 28 -8.50 18.63 21.32
N PHE A 29 -7.95 18.17 22.42
CA PHE A 29 -8.38 16.92 23.09
C PHE A 29 -9.76 17.09 23.76
N GLU A 30 -10.03 18.25 24.38
CA GLU A 30 -11.33 18.56 24.98
C GLU A 30 -12.46 18.65 23.94
N ARG A 31 -12.21 19.20 22.76
CA ARG A 31 -13.21 19.25 21.69
C ARG A 31 -13.55 17.86 21.13
N PHE A 32 -12.58 16.96 21.08
CA PHE A 32 -12.78 15.58 20.58
C PHE A 32 -13.50 14.70 21.60
N THR A 33 -13.18 14.83 22.89
CA THR A 33 -13.88 14.12 23.97
C THR A 33 -15.31 14.60 24.19
N ASN A 34 -15.56 15.91 24.05
CA ASN A 34 -16.91 16.47 24.16
C ASN A 34 -17.82 16.08 22.98
N ARG A 35 -17.27 15.87 21.77
CA ARG A 35 -18.03 15.37 20.62
C ARG A 35 -18.41 13.88 20.78
N LYS A 36 -17.50 13.04 21.33
CA LYS A 36 -17.79 11.63 21.67
C LYS A 36 -18.82 11.50 22.81
N LYS A 37 -18.79 12.39 23.79
CA LYS A 37 -19.76 12.41 24.87
C LYS A 37 -21.17 12.74 24.35
N ARG A 38 -21.32 13.72 23.46
CA ARG A 38 -22.59 14.03 22.79
C ARG A 38 -23.10 12.89 21.89
N PHE A 39 -22.22 12.14 21.23
CA PHE A 39 -22.59 10.97 20.41
C PHE A 39 -23.09 9.80 21.30
N ARG A 40 -22.48 9.56 22.46
CA ARG A 40 -22.93 8.53 23.42
C ARG A 40 -24.23 8.91 24.09
N GLU A 41 -24.41 10.16 24.47
CA GLU A 41 -25.65 10.68 25.05
C GLU A 41 -26.83 10.63 24.07
N ASN A 42 -26.60 10.88 22.77
CA ASN A 42 -27.62 10.72 21.74
C ASN A 42 -27.92 9.22 21.43
N ALA A 43 -26.93 8.34 21.49
CA ALA A 43 -27.15 6.90 21.33
C ALA A 43 -27.91 6.30 22.51
N GLN A 44 -27.66 6.74 23.73
CA GLN A 44 -28.45 6.33 24.91
C GLN A 44 -29.88 6.87 24.89
N LYS A 45 -30.10 8.11 24.49
CA LYS A 45 -31.47 8.67 24.33
C LYS A 45 -32.29 7.95 23.28
N ASN A 46 -31.68 7.46 22.19
CA ASN A 46 -32.36 6.65 21.19
C ASN A 46 -32.62 5.20 21.63
N ALA A 47 -31.84 4.68 22.59
CA ALA A 47 -32.04 3.35 23.15
C ALA A 47 -33.14 3.33 24.23
N GLU A 48 -33.31 4.44 24.96
CA GLU A 48 -34.35 4.57 26.00
C GLU A 48 -35.75 4.85 25.43
N SER A 49 -35.88 5.27 24.16
CA SER A 49 -37.17 5.52 23.50
C SER A 49 -37.82 4.30 22.83
N SER A 50 -37.17 3.11 22.90
CA SER A 50 -37.66 1.88 22.23
C SER A 50 -38.18 0.78 23.17
N HIS A 51 -38.43 1.09 24.45
CA HIS A 51 -39.00 0.16 25.42
C HIS A 51 -40.37 0.65 25.92
N HIS A 52 -41.40 0.25 25.24
CA HIS A 52 -42.82 0.07 25.63
C HIS A 52 -43.52 -0.49 24.38
N GLU A 53 -44.27 -1.55 24.38
CA GLU A 53 -45.03 -2.36 25.27
C GLU A 53 -45.27 -3.76 24.65
N ALA A 54 -45.17 -4.81 25.42
CA ALA A 54 -45.71 -6.13 25.06
C ALA A 54 -47.00 -6.37 25.80
N PRO A 55 -48.10 -6.81 25.15
CA PRO A 55 -49.35 -7.09 25.88
C PRO A 55 -49.37 -8.52 26.43
N SER A 56 -49.76 -8.60 27.70
CA SER A 56 -49.94 -9.81 28.49
C SER A 56 -51.23 -10.55 28.13
N HIS A 57 -51.14 -11.88 28.15
CA HIS A 57 -52.29 -12.80 28.11
C HIS A 57 -53.17 -12.67 29.33
N HIS A 58 -54.54 -12.61 29.15
CA HIS A 58 -55.50 -13.05 30.13
C HIS A 58 -56.64 -13.87 29.54
N LYS A 59 -57.10 -14.78 30.38
CA LYS A 59 -57.93 -15.96 30.19
C LYS A 59 -59.38 -15.67 29.80
N LYS A 60 -59.97 -16.68 29.16
CA LYS A 60 -61.41 -16.84 28.85
C LYS A 60 -62.28 -16.89 30.06
N GLU A 61 -63.50 -16.26 29.97
CA GLU A 61 -64.70 -16.68 30.67
C GLU A 61 -65.90 -16.53 29.76
N HIS A 62 -66.95 -17.34 30.06
CA HIS A 62 -68.06 -17.74 29.22
C HIS A 62 -69.35 -16.94 29.46
N ARG A 63 -70.07 -16.57 28.34
CA ARG A 63 -71.54 -16.52 28.07
C ARG A 63 -72.34 -15.37 28.65
N PRO A 64 -73.60 -15.05 28.10
CA PRO A 64 -74.36 -15.67 27.01
C PRO A 64 -74.99 -14.71 25.97
N ASN A 65 -75.60 -15.35 24.93
CA ASN A 65 -76.43 -14.90 23.82
C ASN A 65 -77.35 -13.72 24.03
N LYS A 66 -77.41 -12.79 23.07
CA LYS A 66 -78.62 -12.07 22.60
C LYS A 66 -78.62 -11.89 21.09
N LYS A 67 -79.82 -12.03 20.49
CA LYS A 67 -80.09 -12.07 19.05
C LYS A 67 -79.72 -10.78 18.30
N PRO A 68 -79.43 -10.82 16.98
CA PRO A 68 -78.89 -9.70 16.21
C PRO A 68 -80.00 -8.74 15.71
N ASN A 69 -79.70 -7.44 15.74
CA ASN A 69 -80.51 -6.39 15.12
C ASN A 69 -79.99 -6.03 13.73
N HIS A 70 -80.91 -5.77 12.84
CA HIS A 70 -80.70 -5.60 11.37
C HIS A 70 -79.93 -4.37 10.89
N HIS A 71 -79.13 -3.74 11.70
CA HIS A 71 -78.33 -2.53 11.28
C HIS A 71 -76.94 -2.80 10.79
N HIS A 72 -76.40 -4.06 10.85
CA HIS A 72 -75.03 -4.36 10.46
C HIS A 72 -74.77 -4.57 8.95
N LYS A 73 -75.82 -4.60 8.11
CA LYS A 73 -75.60 -4.79 6.66
C LYS A 73 -75.17 -3.57 5.90
N GLN A 74 -75.39 -2.35 6.41
CA GLN A 74 -74.95 -1.14 5.72
C GLN A 74 -73.47 -0.74 6.06
N GLU A 75 -72.98 -1.07 7.26
CA GLU A 75 -71.58 -0.80 7.64
C GLU A 75 -70.58 -1.77 6.96
N HIS A 76 -70.98 -3.04 6.80
CA HIS A 76 -70.15 -4.00 6.06
C HIS A 76 -70.00 -3.69 4.55
N ALA A 77 -70.99 -3.06 3.95
CA ALA A 77 -70.92 -2.61 2.57
C ALA A 77 -70.03 -1.38 2.41
N LYS A 78 -70.08 -0.44 3.38
CA LYS A 78 -69.15 0.72 3.39
C LYS A 78 -67.70 0.34 3.69
N THR A 79 -67.44 -0.59 4.62
CA THR A 79 -66.07 -1.08 4.94
C THR A 79 -65.48 -1.87 3.78
N ARG A 80 -66.31 -2.59 3.02
CA ARG A 80 -65.86 -3.31 1.82
C ARG A 80 -65.45 -2.34 0.68
N ASN A 81 -66.17 -1.25 0.51
CA ASN A 81 -65.81 -0.23 -0.47
C ASN A 81 -64.56 0.55 -0.07
N TYR A 82 -64.37 0.86 1.22
CA TYR A 82 -63.15 1.51 1.69
C TYR A 82 -61.92 0.61 1.54
N ALA A 83 -62.03 -0.68 1.87
CA ALA A 83 -60.95 -1.62 1.68
C ALA A 83 -60.63 -1.86 0.18
N GLN A 84 -61.63 -1.77 -0.69
CA GLN A 84 -61.42 -1.89 -2.12
C GLN A 84 -60.80 -0.62 -2.73
N GLU A 85 -61.20 0.57 -2.24
CA GLU A 85 -60.58 1.85 -2.63
C GLU A 85 -59.14 1.99 -2.08
N GLU A 86 -58.84 1.48 -0.88
CA GLU A 86 -57.45 1.44 -0.37
C GLU A 86 -56.57 0.45 -1.16
N LEU A 87 -57.11 -0.70 -1.59
CA LEU A 87 -56.44 -1.66 -2.44
C LEU A 87 -56.20 -1.12 -3.87
N ASP A 88 -57.18 -0.38 -4.41
CA ASP A 88 -57.05 0.24 -5.73
C ASP A 88 -56.12 1.47 -5.73
N ASN A 89 -55.97 2.16 -4.59
CA ASN A 89 -55.02 3.26 -4.43
C ASN A 89 -53.60 2.82 -4.05
N ASN A 90 -53.42 1.62 -3.50
CA ASN A 90 -52.13 1.00 -3.26
C ASN A 90 -51.78 0.01 -4.37
N LYS A 91 -51.81 0.44 -5.64
CA LYS A 91 -51.15 -0.32 -6.70
C LYS A 91 -49.67 -0.39 -6.39
N VAL A 92 -49.23 -1.52 -5.87
CA VAL A 92 -47.81 -1.84 -5.72
C VAL A 92 -47.24 -1.88 -7.14
N GLU A 93 -46.48 -0.87 -7.50
CA GLU A 93 -45.77 -0.85 -8.78
C GLU A 93 -45.03 -2.18 -8.98
N GLY A 94 -45.26 -2.85 -10.07
CA GLY A 94 -44.63 -4.13 -10.41
C GLY A 94 -45.51 -5.38 -10.24
N VAL A 95 -46.73 -5.28 -9.78
CA VAL A 95 -47.68 -6.41 -9.73
C VAL A 95 -48.65 -6.36 -10.91
N THR A 96 -48.64 -7.40 -11.75
CA THR A 96 -49.60 -7.57 -12.81
C THR A 96 -50.64 -8.61 -12.39
N GLU A 97 -51.87 -8.18 -12.13
CA GLU A 97 -52.96 -9.10 -11.81
C GLU A 97 -53.48 -9.84 -13.04
N ILE A 98 -53.72 -11.15 -12.92
CA ILE A 98 -54.37 -11.94 -13.94
C ILE A 98 -55.88 -11.81 -13.74
N LEU A 99 -56.49 -10.80 -14.37
CA LEU A 99 -57.88 -10.40 -14.08
C LEU A 99 -58.97 -11.31 -14.67
N HIS A 100 -58.68 -12.17 -15.65
CA HIS A 100 -59.68 -13.11 -16.23
C HIS A 100 -59.03 -14.42 -16.72
N VAL A 101 -59.33 -15.51 -16.03
CA VAL A 101 -59.08 -16.88 -16.51
C VAL A 101 -60.45 -17.41 -17.07
N ASN A 102 -60.66 -17.32 -18.37
CA ASN A 102 -61.77 -17.99 -19.03
C ASN A 102 -61.51 -19.49 -19.11
N GLU A 103 -62.54 -20.33 -19.12
CA GLU A 103 -62.49 -21.82 -19.16
C GLU A 103 -61.78 -22.39 -20.41
N ARG A 104 -61.44 -21.60 -21.42
CA ARG A 104 -60.52 -21.90 -22.52
C ARG A 104 -59.09 -21.47 -22.23
N GLY A 105 -58.71 -21.36 -21.01
CA GLY A 105 -57.76 -20.47 -20.36
C GLY A 105 -56.31 -20.89 -20.39
N THR A 106 -55.91 -22.06 -20.88
CA THR A 106 -54.47 -22.39 -20.85
C THR A 106 -53.59 -21.53 -21.78
N LEU A 107 -54.10 -21.20 -22.95
CA LEU A 107 -53.39 -20.33 -23.90
C LEU A 107 -53.29 -18.86 -23.45
N GLY A 108 -54.35 -18.35 -22.83
CA GLY A 108 -54.39 -16.97 -22.28
C GLY A 108 -53.48 -16.84 -21.05
N PHE A 109 -53.53 -17.82 -20.15
CA PHE A 109 -52.69 -17.86 -18.96
C PHE A 109 -51.19 -17.91 -19.33
N HIS A 110 -50.77 -18.81 -20.24
CA HIS A 110 -49.39 -18.83 -20.68
C HIS A 110 -48.94 -17.56 -21.39
N LYS A 111 -49.82 -16.86 -22.09
CA LYS A 111 -49.51 -15.59 -22.74
C LYS A 111 -49.22 -14.48 -21.70
N GLU A 112 -49.98 -14.41 -20.63
CA GLU A 112 -49.78 -13.44 -19.54
C GLU A 112 -48.48 -13.78 -18.76
N LEU A 113 -48.23 -15.05 -18.45
CA LEU A 113 -46.96 -15.48 -17.85
C LEU A 113 -45.74 -15.10 -18.72
N LYS A 114 -45.83 -15.27 -20.05
CA LYS A 114 -44.79 -14.83 -20.96
C LYS A 114 -44.53 -13.34 -20.91
N LYS A 115 -45.60 -12.50 -20.84
CA LYS A 115 -45.44 -11.06 -20.65
C LYS A 115 -44.71 -10.73 -19.33
N GLY A 116 -45.03 -11.42 -18.23
CA GLY A 116 -44.31 -11.30 -16.97
C GLY A 116 -42.84 -11.68 -17.07
N VAL A 117 -42.53 -12.78 -17.78
CA VAL A 117 -41.13 -13.18 -18.05
C VAL A 117 -40.40 -12.14 -18.88
N GLU A 118 -41.04 -11.59 -19.92
CA GLU A 118 -40.44 -10.54 -20.77
C GLU A 118 -40.18 -9.25 -19.96
N ALA A 119 -41.15 -8.84 -19.11
CA ALA A 119 -40.99 -7.68 -18.21
C ALA A 119 -39.83 -7.89 -17.22
N ASN A 120 -39.79 -9.05 -16.57
CA ASN A 120 -38.71 -9.37 -15.63
C ASN A 120 -37.35 -9.45 -16.34
N ASN A 121 -37.28 -10.05 -17.52
CA ASN A 121 -36.06 -10.09 -18.30
C ASN A 121 -35.59 -8.68 -18.71
N LYS A 122 -36.50 -7.79 -19.06
CA LYS A 122 -36.18 -6.39 -19.37
C LYS A 122 -35.57 -5.69 -18.15
N ILE A 123 -36.20 -5.82 -16.97
CA ILE A 123 -35.70 -5.25 -15.71
C ILE A 123 -34.31 -5.83 -15.39
N GLN A 124 -34.13 -7.15 -15.54
CA GLN A 124 -32.83 -7.79 -15.30
C GLN A 124 -31.75 -7.27 -16.24
N VAL A 125 -32.03 -7.12 -17.54
CA VAL A 125 -31.10 -6.58 -18.53
C VAL A 125 -30.73 -5.14 -18.19
N GLU A 126 -31.69 -4.29 -17.84
CA GLU A 126 -31.46 -2.91 -17.42
C GLU A 126 -30.62 -2.85 -16.14
N HIS A 127 -30.91 -3.71 -15.16
CA HIS A 127 -30.16 -3.81 -13.92
C HIS A 127 -28.73 -4.31 -14.15
N LEU A 128 -28.51 -5.28 -15.04
CA LEU A 128 -27.20 -5.79 -15.39
C LEU A 128 -26.34 -4.80 -16.20
N ASN A 129 -26.97 -3.83 -16.86
CA ASN A 129 -26.26 -2.82 -17.65
C ASN A 129 -26.72 -1.39 -17.25
N PRO A 130 -26.27 -0.86 -16.11
CA PRO A 130 -26.64 0.47 -15.65
C PRO A 130 -26.06 1.61 -16.51
N HIS A 131 -25.25 1.30 -17.53
CA HIS A 131 -24.57 2.27 -18.36
C HIS A 131 -25.52 3.08 -19.27
N TYR A 132 -26.77 2.65 -19.45
CA TYR A 132 -27.80 3.46 -20.14
C TYR A 132 -28.07 4.81 -19.43
N LYS A 133 -27.77 4.91 -18.12
CA LYS A 133 -27.88 6.15 -17.34
C LYS A 133 -26.75 7.14 -17.65
N MET A 134 -25.69 6.70 -18.36
CA MET A 134 -24.55 7.55 -18.70
C MET A 134 -24.84 8.35 -19.96
N ASN A 135 -24.43 9.62 -19.99
CA ASN A 135 -24.51 10.44 -21.19
C ASN A 135 -23.42 10.04 -22.20
N LEU A 136 -23.71 9.05 -23.04
CA LEU A 136 -22.77 8.52 -24.04
C LEU A 136 -22.38 9.55 -25.12
N ASN A 137 -23.15 10.63 -25.29
CA ASN A 137 -22.86 11.70 -26.24
C ASN A 137 -21.93 12.78 -25.66
N SER A 138 -21.57 12.69 -24.40
CA SER A 138 -20.63 13.62 -23.77
C SER A 138 -19.24 13.49 -24.45
N LYS A 139 -18.65 14.63 -24.80
CA LYS A 139 -17.27 14.72 -25.28
C LYS A 139 -16.24 14.81 -24.15
N ALA A 140 -16.70 14.84 -22.89
CA ALA A 140 -15.81 14.88 -21.75
C ALA A 140 -15.04 13.56 -21.63
N SER A 141 -13.77 13.65 -21.33
CA SER A 141 -12.89 12.51 -21.10
C SER A 141 -11.94 12.80 -19.93
N VAL A 142 -11.35 11.75 -19.43
CA VAL A 142 -10.24 11.80 -18.48
C VAL A 142 -9.07 11.04 -19.06
N LYS A 143 -7.86 11.47 -18.71
CA LYS A 143 -6.62 10.78 -19.07
C LYS A 143 -6.05 10.12 -17.81
N ILE A 144 -5.75 8.84 -17.91
CA ILE A 144 -5.15 8.03 -16.85
C ILE A 144 -3.68 7.80 -17.23
N THR A 145 -2.77 8.10 -16.32
CA THR A 145 -1.31 7.93 -16.54
C THR A 145 -0.69 7.32 -15.28
N PRO A 146 -0.41 6.02 -15.24
CA PRO A 146 0.36 5.41 -14.15
C PRO A 146 1.83 5.86 -14.26
N LEU A 147 2.42 6.22 -13.14
CA LEU A 147 3.84 6.55 -12.99
C LEU A 147 4.62 5.44 -12.30
N GLY A 148 3.92 4.49 -11.68
CA GLY A 148 4.44 3.32 -11.00
C GLY A 148 3.32 2.42 -10.50
N GLY A 149 3.65 1.17 -10.16
CA GLY A 149 2.72 0.17 -9.63
C GLY A 149 2.12 -0.77 -10.67
N LEU A 150 2.50 -0.67 -11.94
CA LEU A 150 2.09 -1.59 -12.99
C LEU A 150 3.27 -2.40 -13.53
N GLY A 151 3.06 -3.71 -13.67
CA GLY A 151 4.13 -4.65 -14.04
C GLY A 151 5.11 -4.95 -12.89
N GLU A 152 4.83 -4.47 -11.70
CA GLU A 152 5.61 -4.63 -10.49
C GLU A 152 4.74 -4.64 -9.23
N ILE A 153 5.37 -4.90 -8.07
CA ILE A 153 4.74 -4.73 -6.75
C ILE A 153 5.41 -3.54 -6.06
N GLY A 154 4.58 -2.57 -5.66
CA GLY A 154 5.02 -1.34 -5.01
C GLY A 154 5.22 -0.16 -5.95
N GLY A 155 5.54 1.01 -5.39
CA GLY A 155 5.73 2.24 -6.13
C GLY A 155 4.47 2.85 -6.73
N ASN A 156 3.31 2.57 -6.13
CA ASN A 156 2.01 2.99 -6.66
C ASN A 156 1.90 4.51 -6.77
N MET A 157 1.71 4.99 -7.97
CA MET A 157 1.46 6.41 -8.26
C MET A 157 0.71 6.52 -9.59
N MET A 158 -0.45 7.16 -9.58
CA MET A 158 -1.27 7.32 -10.77
C MET A 158 -1.80 8.74 -10.90
N VAL A 159 -1.76 9.28 -12.10
CA VAL A 159 -2.33 10.60 -12.42
C VAL A 159 -3.65 10.44 -13.15
N ILE A 160 -4.69 11.14 -12.69
CA ILE A 160 -5.96 11.29 -13.40
C ILE A 160 -6.13 12.76 -13.79
N GLU A 161 -6.26 13.01 -15.08
CA GLU A 161 -6.33 14.35 -15.62
C GLU A 161 -7.64 14.62 -16.37
N THR A 162 -8.17 15.81 -16.17
CA THR A 162 -9.07 16.50 -17.08
C THR A 162 -8.27 17.54 -17.89
N PRO A 163 -8.86 18.22 -18.86
CA PRO A 163 -8.16 19.30 -19.57
C PRO A 163 -7.62 20.41 -18.65
N LYS A 164 -8.27 20.68 -17.51
CA LYS A 164 -7.95 21.82 -16.64
C LYS A 164 -7.39 21.42 -15.27
N SER A 165 -7.56 20.20 -14.84
CA SER A 165 -7.21 19.76 -13.49
C SER A 165 -6.62 18.36 -13.51
N ALA A 166 -5.75 18.07 -12.56
CA ALA A 166 -5.18 16.74 -12.33
C ALA A 166 -5.19 16.40 -10.84
N ILE A 167 -5.30 15.12 -10.52
CA ILE A 167 -5.07 14.57 -9.20
C ILE A 167 -4.04 13.45 -9.30
N VAL A 168 -3.26 13.28 -8.24
CA VAL A 168 -2.32 12.16 -8.09
C VAL A 168 -2.88 11.21 -7.06
N ILE A 169 -3.07 9.95 -7.41
CA ILE A 169 -3.48 8.90 -6.47
C ILE A 169 -2.23 8.20 -5.98
N ASP A 170 -2.01 8.27 -4.68
CA ASP A 170 -0.88 7.73 -3.94
C ASP A 170 0.49 8.28 -4.39
N ALA A 171 1.52 8.01 -3.62
CA ALA A 171 2.93 8.30 -3.90
C ALA A 171 3.76 7.26 -3.16
N GLY A 172 3.82 6.08 -3.72
CA GLY A 172 4.41 4.90 -3.13
C GLY A 172 5.89 4.74 -3.46
N MET A 173 6.57 3.95 -2.64
CA MET A 173 7.93 3.48 -2.92
C MET A 173 7.94 1.97 -3.17
N SER A 174 9.02 1.47 -3.75
CA SER A 174 9.32 0.04 -3.85
C SER A 174 10.74 -0.24 -3.37
N PHE A 175 11.04 -1.52 -3.14
CA PHE A 175 12.36 -1.95 -2.72
C PHE A 175 13.19 -2.42 -3.91
N PRO A 176 14.52 -2.23 -3.89
CA PRO A 176 15.40 -2.69 -4.96
C PRO A 176 15.44 -4.22 -5.00
N LYS A 177 15.55 -4.77 -6.21
CA LYS A 177 15.86 -6.20 -6.40
C LYS A 177 17.31 -6.45 -5.99
N GLU A 178 17.66 -7.71 -5.72
CA GLU A 178 19.05 -8.11 -5.47
C GLU A 178 19.96 -7.62 -6.60
N GLY A 179 21.16 -7.14 -6.24
CA GLY A 179 22.16 -6.64 -7.20
C GLY A 179 22.22 -5.11 -7.35
N LEU A 180 21.27 -4.37 -6.83
CA LEU A 180 21.33 -2.90 -6.81
C LEU A 180 22.09 -2.39 -5.56
N PHE A 181 23.42 -2.50 -5.60
CA PHE A 181 24.29 -2.18 -4.46
C PHE A 181 24.18 -0.71 -4.04
N GLY A 182 23.90 -0.48 -2.73
CA GLY A 182 23.78 0.85 -2.14
C GLY A 182 22.59 1.65 -2.63
N VAL A 183 21.56 0.95 -3.11
CA VAL A 183 20.23 1.50 -3.34
C VAL A 183 19.30 0.89 -2.29
N ASP A 184 18.65 1.70 -1.48
CA ASP A 184 17.75 1.23 -0.41
C ASP A 184 16.27 1.31 -0.80
N ILE A 185 15.93 2.30 -1.64
CA ILE A 185 14.54 2.63 -2.00
C ILE A 185 14.46 3.00 -3.48
N LEU A 186 13.36 2.61 -4.10
CA LEU A 186 12.97 3.05 -5.44
C LEU A 186 11.70 3.89 -5.34
N ILE A 187 11.69 5.04 -6.00
CA ILE A 187 10.52 5.91 -6.09
C ILE A 187 10.18 6.18 -7.56
N PRO A 188 8.91 6.46 -7.90
CA PRO A 188 8.54 6.86 -9.26
C PRO A 188 9.30 8.12 -9.72
N ASP A 189 9.53 8.24 -11.02
CA ASP A 189 10.07 9.45 -11.63
C ASP A 189 9.00 10.56 -11.65
N PHE A 190 9.26 11.69 -10.98
CA PHE A 190 8.34 12.81 -10.88
C PHE A 190 8.38 13.77 -12.08
N SER A 191 9.19 13.51 -13.09
CA SER A 191 9.38 14.41 -14.25
C SER A 191 8.06 14.80 -14.92
N TYR A 192 7.10 13.86 -15.00
CA TYR A 192 5.78 14.16 -15.55
C TYR A 192 4.99 15.12 -14.67
N LEU A 193 5.07 14.98 -13.34
CA LEU A 193 4.37 15.89 -12.42
C LEU A 193 4.89 17.33 -12.54
N HIS A 194 6.20 17.52 -12.78
CA HIS A 194 6.77 18.83 -13.07
C HIS A 194 6.18 19.48 -14.31
N GLN A 195 5.88 18.69 -15.37
CA GLN A 195 5.28 19.20 -16.61
C GLN A 195 3.84 19.68 -16.41
N ILE A 196 3.08 19.04 -15.52
CA ILE A 196 1.66 19.33 -15.29
C ILE A 196 1.37 20.01 -13.96
N LYS A 197 2.40 20.46 -13.24
CA LYS A 197 2.30 20.97 -11.85
C LYS A 197 1.18 21.98 -11.62
N ASP A 198 0.96 22.88 -12.59
CA ASP A 198 -0.04 23.94 -12.50
C ASP A 198 -1.50 23.43 -12.58
N LYS A 199 -1.70 22.20 -13.01
CA LYS A 199 -3.00 21.52 -13.05
C LYS A 199 -3.26 20.67 -11.80
N ILE A 200 -2.23 20.29 -11.04
CA ILE A 200 -2.37 19.35 -9.93
C ILE A 200 -3.12 20.00 -8.78
N ALA A 201 -4.34 19.55 -8.54
CA ALA A 201 -5.21 20.04 -7.48
C ALA A 201 -4.90 19.40 -6.11
N GLY A 202 -4.27 18.22 -6.11
CA GLY A 202 -3.87 17.53 -4.89
C GLY A 202 -3.43 16.09 -5.07
N ILE A 203 -2.87 15.54 -4.00
CA ILE A 203 -2.50 14.13 -3.84
C ILE A 203 -3.59 13.46 -3.00
N ILE A 204 -4.08 12.33 -3.45
CA ILE A 204 -5.20 11.58 -2.88
C ILE A 204 -4.67 10.25 -2.36
N ILE A 205 -4.66 10.06 -1.06
CA ILE A 205 -4.13 8.85 -0.43
C ILE A 205 -5.25 7.85 -0.18
N THR A 206 -5.04 6.61 -0.64
CA THR A 206 -5.95 5.49 -0.42
C THR A 206 -5.75 4.87 0.96
N HIS A 207 -4.52 4.55 1.32
CA HIS A 207 -4.14 3.97 2.61
C HIS A 207 -2.64 4.18 2.90
N ALA A 208 -2.16 3.70 4.04
CA ALA A 208 -0.85 4.08 4.58
C ALA A 208 0.24 3.00 4.48
N HIS A 209 0.18 2.07 3.52
CA HIS A 209 1.31 1.21 3.22
C HIS A 209 2.44 1.97 2.51
N GLU A 210 3.67 1.50 2.68
CA GLU A 210 4.87 2.13 2.12
C GLU A 210 4.84 2.26 0.60
N ASP A 211 4.29 1.29 -0.06
CA ASP A 211 4.12 1.26 -1.52
C ASP A 211 3.00 2.20 -2.02
N HIS A 212 2.33 2.92 -1.12
CA HIS A 212 1.34 3.98 -1.41
C HIS A 212 1.71 5.35 -0.85
N ILE A 213 2.51 5.41 0.23
CA ILE A 213 2.88 6.69 0.86
C ILE A 213 4.39 6.94 0.94
N GLY A 214 5.22 5.91 0.70
CA GLY A 214 6.65 5.97 1.00
C GLY A 214 7.44 7.01 0.21
N ALA A 215 6.98 7.38 -1.00
CA ALA A 215 7.62 8.41 -1.80
C ALA A 215 7.12 9.84 -1.48
N THR A 216 6.11 10.02 -0.62
CA THR A 216 5.57 11.35 -0.29
C THR A 216 6.62 12.33 0.24
N PRO A 217 7.60 11.97 1.11
CA PRO A 217 8.62 12.90 1.56
C PRO A 217 9.54 13.36 0.42
N TYR A 218 9.87 12.46 -0.50
CA TYR A 218 10.72 12.77 -1.65
C TYR A 218 10.00 13.70 -2.62
N LEU A 219 8.71 13.41 -2.92
CA LEU A 219 7.89 14.28 -3.74
C LEU A 219 7.78 15.69 -3.14
N PHE A 220 7.58 15.82 -1.82
CA PHE A 220 7.45 17.11 -1.15
C PHE A 220 8.75 17.91 -1.06
N LYS A 221 9.93 17.31 -1.27
CA LYS A 221 11.19 18.04 -1.46
C LYS A 221 11.20 18.80 -2.78
N GLU A 222 10.50 18.30 -3.81
CA GLU A 222 10.47 18.87 -5.15
C GLU A 222 9.19 19.67 -5.43
N LEU A 223 8.03 19.09 -5.14
CA LEU A 223 6.70 19.61 -5.45
C LEU A 223 5.79 19.52 -4.23
N GLN A 224 5.09 20.59 -3.89
CA GLN A 224 4.18 20.65 -2.77
C GLN A 224 2.74 20.86 -3.26
N PHE A 225 1.84 19.93 -2.91
CA PHE A 225 0.41 19.98 -3.23
C PHE A 225 -0.43 19.70 -1.99
N PRO A 226 -1.71 20.13 -1.93
CA PRO A 226 -2.63 19.66 -0.91
C PRO A 226 -2.65 18.12 -0.90
N LEU A 227 -2.51 17.51 0.28
CA LEU A 227 -2.45 16.07 0.48
C LEU A 227 -3.66 15.62 1.29
N TYR A 228 -4.56 14.91 0.63
CA TYR A 228 -5.83 14.45 1.18
C TYR A 228 -5.72 12.99 1.61
N GLY A 229 -6.11 12.69 2.84
CA GLY A 229 -6.06 11.33 3.35
C GLY A 229 -6.85 11.17 4.64
N THR A 230 -7.05 9.92 5.03
CA THR A 230 -7.67 9.56 6.30
C THR A 230 -6.74 9.87 7.47
N PRO A 231 -7.24 9.98 8.71
CA PRO A 231 -6.42 10.37 9.86
C PRO A 231 -5.18 9.52 10.07
N LEU A 232 -5.28 8.18 9.94
CA LEU A 232 -4.13 7.30 10.11
C LEU A 232 -3.10 7.51 9.01
N SER A 233 -3.54 7.60 7.75
CA SER A 233 -2.63 7.82 6.61
C SER A 233 -1.84 9.11 6.76
N LEU A 234 -2.51 10.20 7.13
CA LEU A 234 -1.85 11.49 7.36
C LEU A 234 -0.96 11.48 8.61
N GLY A 235 -1.32 10.73 9.65
CA GLY A 235 -0.50 10.54 10.84
C GLY A 235 0.84 9.87 10.51
N LEU A 236 0.80 8.77 9.74
CA LEU A 236 1.99 8.03 9.31
C LEU A 236 2.85 8.86 8.34
N ILE A 237 2.25 9.54 7.35
CA ILE A 237 2.97 10.48 6.48
C ILE A 237 3.61 11.60 7.31
N GLY A 238 2.89 12.12 8.32
CA GLY A 238 3.40 13.14 9.21
C GLY A 238 4.67 12.71 9.96
N SER A 239 4.72 11.45 10.43
CA SER A 239 5.93 10.88 11.04
C SER A 239 7.10 10.83 10.05
N LYS A 240 6.85 10.41 8.81
CA LYS A 240 7.88 10.44 7.75
C LYS A 240 8.36 11.85 7.43
N PHE A 241 7.46 12.82 7.40
CA PHE A 241 7.82 14.22 7.19
C PHE A 241 8.74 14.75 8.30
N ASP A 242 8.55 14.29 9.55
CA ASP A 242 9.45 14.65 10.64
C ASP A 242 10.85 14.09 10.45
N GLU A 243 10.94 12.81 10.04
CA GLU A 243 12.21 12.12 9.75
C GLU A 243 13.00 12.77 8.62
N HIS A 244 12.30 13.32 7.62
CA HIS A 244 12.90 14.01 6.48
C HIS A 244 13.07 15.51 6.65
N GLY A 245 12.79 16.07 7.85
CA GLY A 245 12.89 17.51 8.12
C GLY A 245 11.82 18.36 7.44
N LEU A 246 10.70 17.77 7.05
CA LEU A 246 9.62 18.37 6.28
C LEU A 246 8.41 18.80 7.14
N LYS A 247 8.57 18.89 8.46
CA LYS A 247 7.49 19.17 9.42
C LYS A 247 6.63 20.39 9.04
N LYS A 248 7.24 21.42 8.46
CA LYS A 248 6.54 22.63 7.99
C LYS A 248 5.46 22.35 6.94
N TYR A 249 5.62 21.30 6.14
CA TYR A 249 4.67 20.94 5.07
C TYR A 249 3.44 20.18 5.56
N ARG A 250 3.32 19.85 6.85
CA ARG A 250 2.08 19.33 7.42
C ARG A 250 0.88 20.28 7.26
N SER A 251 1.12 21.56 6.98
CA SER A 251 0.06 22.53 6.64
C SER A 251 -0.69 22.19 5.34
N TYR A 252 -0.12 21.38 4.47
CA TYR A 252 -0.75 20.90 3.25
C TYR A 252 -1.71 19.72 3.50
N PHE A 253 -1.71 19.12 4.67
CA PHE A 253 -2.56 17.98 5.01
C PHE A 253 -4.02 18.37 5.11
N LYS A 254 -4.88 17.59 4.47
CA LYS A 254 -6.34 17.74 4.44
C LYS A 254 -6.96 16.42 4.89
N ILE A 255 -7.47 16.43 6.13
CA ILE A 255 -8.15 15.26 6.71
C ILE A 255 -9.49 15.07 6.02
N VAL A 256 -9.76 13.86 5.53
CA VAL A 256 -11.01 13.50 4.89
C VAL A 256 -11.86 12.61 5.80
N GLU A 257 -13.18 12.73 5.66
CA GLU A 257 -14.15 11.85 6.31
C GLU A 257 -14.71 10.88 5.26
N LYS A 258 -14.80 9.60 5.61
CA LYS A 258 -15.40 8.57 4.73
C LYS A 258 -16.88 8.87 4.51
N ARG A 259 -17.39 8.56 3.31
CA ARG A 259 -18.76 8.88 2.85
C ARG A 259 -19.07 10.38 2.74
N CYS A 260 -18.09 11.25 2.85
CA CYS A 260 -18.24 12.70 2.68
C CYS A 260 -17.53 13.15 1.42
N PRO A 261 -18.21 13.31 0.28
CA PRO A 261 -17.59 13.76 -0.96
C PRO A 261 -17.05 15.20 -0.82
N ILE A 262 -15.85 15.43 -1.33
CA ILE A 262 -15.22 16.75 -1.37
C ILE A 262 -14.80 17.13 -2.79
N SER A 263 -14.75 18.42 -3.09
CA SER A 263 -14.26 18.93 -4.37
C SER A 263 -12.75 19.15 -4.32
N VAL A 264 -12.03 18.54 -5.29
CA VAL A 264 -10.59 18.71 -5.50
C VAL A 264 -10.37 19.04 -6.98
N GLY A 265 -10.15 20.31 -7.29
CA GLY A 265 -10.15 20.80 -8.68
C GLY A 265 -11.48 20.54 -9.38
N GLU A 266 -11.46 19.90 -10.56
CA GLU A 266 -12.67 19.50 -11.30
C GLU A 266 -13.25 18.14 -10.87
N PHE A 267 -12.70 17.49 -9.81
CA PHE A 267 -13.11 16.19 -9.32
C PHE A 267 -13.95 16.33 -8.05
N ILE A 268 -14.95 15.43 -7.87
CA ILE A 268 -15.63 15.23 -6.60
C ILE A 268 -15.21 13.84 -6.11
N ILE A 269 -14.53 13.78 -4.98
CA ILE A 269 -13.88 12.56 -4.48
C ILE A 269 -14.50 12.16 -3.16
N GLU A 270 -14.84 10.88 -3.04
CA GLU A 270 -15.32 10.26 -1.81
C GLU A 270 -14.45 9.06 -1.45
N TRP A 271 -14.05 8.99 -0.17
CA TRP A 271 -13.38 7.83 0.42
C TRP A 271 -14.41 6.85 0.94
N ILE A 272 -14.34 5.61 0.46
CA ILE A 272 -15.24 4.51 0.83
C ILE A 272 -14.44 3.51 1.65
N HIS A 273 -14.94 3.13 2.83
CA HIS A 273 -14.25 2.17 3.68
C HIS A 273 -14.10 0.81 3.00
N ILE A 274 -12.89 0.28 3.01
CA ILE A 274 -12.56 -1.09 2.58
C ILE A 274 -11.72 -1.77 3.66
N THR A 275 -11.74 -3.10 3.68
CA THR A 275 -10.85 -3.90 4.51
C THR A 275 -9.56 -4.22 3.75
N HIS A 276 -8.44 -4.10 4.43
CA HIS A 276 -7.11 -4.44 3.96
C HIS A 276 -6.25 -4.88 5.15
N SER A 277 -4.94 -5.10 4.97
CA SER A 277 -4.02 -5.45 6.07
C SER A 277 -3.62 -4.26 6.96
N ILE A 278 -3.98 -3.04 6.59
CA ILE A 278 -3.79 -1.84 7.41
C ILE A 278 -5.15 -1.19 7.73
N ILE A 279 -5.26 -0.65 8.93
CA ILE A 279 -6.44 0.09 9.40
C ILE A 279 -6.68 1.32 8.53
N ASP A 280 -7.96 1.70 8.39
CA ASP A 280 -8.40 2.95 7.78
C ASP A 280 -8.19 3.04 6.25
N SER A 281 -8.07 1.89 5.56
CA SER A 281 -7.99 1.82 4.11
C SER A 281 -9.27 2.29 3.42
N SER A 282 -9.13 2.81 2.20
CA SER A 282 -10.24 3.37 1.44
C SER A 282 -10.14 3.08 -0.06
N ALA A 283 -11.27 2.72 -0.66
CA ALA A 283 -11.50 2.90 -2.08
C ALA A 283 -11.92 4.35 -2.36
N LEU A 284 -11.76 4.80 -3.59
CA LEU A 284 -12.08 6.15 -4.03
C LEU A 284 -13.21 6.11 -5.08
N ALA A 285 -14.27 6.89 -4.84
CA ALA A 285 -15.23 7.22 -5.90
C ALA A 285 -14.94 8.63 -6.41
N ILE A 286 -14.48 8.73 -7.66
CA ILE A 286 -14.02 9.95 -8.30
C ILE A 286 -15.04 10.32 -9.38
N GLN A 287 -15.84 11.33 -9.13
CA GLN A 287 -16.84 11.82 -10.07
C GLN A 287 -16.22 12.92 -10.93
N THR A 288 -16.47 12.83 -12.24
CA THR A 288 -15.98 13.75 -13.26
C THR A 288 -17.11 14.09 -14.23
N LYS A 289 -16.89 15.07 -15.10
CA LYS A 289 -17.83 15.35 -16.20
C LYS A 289 -17.95 14.20 -17.21
N ALA A 290 -16.95 13.32 -17.29
CA ALA A 290 -16.96 12.13 -18.15
C ALA A 290 -17.75 10.97 -17.55
N GLY A 291 -17.83 10.89 -16.24
CA GLY A 291 -18.48 9.82 -15.50
C GLY A 291 -17.78 9.52 -14.17
N THR A 292 -18.28 8.50 -13.48
CA THR A 292 -17.72 8.04 -12.21
C THR A 292 -16.60 7.03 -12.45
N ILE A 293 -15.49 7.23 -11.77
CA ILE A 293 -14.36 6.30 -11.69
C ILE A 293 -14.33 5.72 -10.28
N ILE A 294 -14.16 4.42 -10.16
CA ILE A 294 -13.87 3.76 -8.87
C ILE A 294 -12.43 3.27 -8.92
N HIS A 295 -11.64 3.64 -7.93
CA HIS A 295 -10.33 3.08 -7.64
C HIS A 295 -10.44 2.29 -6.33
N THR A 296 -10.19 0.98 -6.36
CA THR A 296 -10.42 0.15 -5.17
C THR A 296 -9.44 0.44 -4.04
N GLY A 297 -8.27 1.04 -4.34
CA GLY A 297 -7.13 0.85 -3.46
C GLY A 297 -6.81 -0.63 -3.34
N ASP A 298 -6.00 -0.99 -2.36
CA ASP A 298 -5.72 -2.38 -2.02
C ASP A 298 -6.82 -2.90 -1.11
N PHE A 299 -7.44 -4.01 -1.47
CA PHE A 299 -8.62 -4.49 -0.76
C PHE A 299 -8.69 -6.01 -0.63
N LYS A 300 -9.39 -6.45 0.38
CA LYS A 300 -10.07 -7.74 0.48
C LYS A 300 -11.52 -7.53 0.96
N ILE A 301 -12.33 -8.57 0.96
CA ILE A 301 -13.67 -8.51 1.54
C ILE A 301 -13.69 -9.37 2.79
N ASP A 302 -13.38 -8.74 3.93
CA ASP A 302 -13.38 -9.39 5.23
C ASP A 302 -14.74 -9.20 5.90
N HIS A 303 -15.44 -10.31 6.12
CA HIS A 303 -16.76 -10.31 6.76
C HIS A 303 -16.70 -10.28 8.30
N THR A 304 -15.55 -10.60 8.87
CA THR A 304 -15.31 -10.65 10.32
C THR A 304 -13.99 -9.95 10.68
N PRO A 305 -13.82 -8.67 10.27
CA PRO A 305 -12.59 -7.94 10.53
C PRO A 305 -12.37 -7.71 12.02
N VAL A 306 -11.10 -7.60 12.43
CA VAL A 306 -10.69 -7.48 13.84
C VAL A 306 -11.27 -6.24 14.53
N ASP A 307 -11.47 -5.17 13.79
CA ASP A 307 -12.05 -3.91 14.28
C ASP A 307 -13.59 -3.83 14.16
N ASN A 308 -14.24 -4.88 13.66
CA ASN A 308 -15.67 -4.95 13.36
C ASN A 308 -16.15 -3.91 12.32
N LEU A 309 -15.26 -3.44 11.46
CA LEU A 309 -15.57 -2.50 10.37
C LEU A 309 -15.43 -3.19 9.01
N PRO A 310 -16.47 -3.87 8.50
CA PRO A 310 -16.42 -4.53 7.20
C PRO A 310 -16.40 -3.53 6.05
N THR A 311 -15.95 -4.00 4.87
CA THR A 311 -15.99 -3.21 3.63
C THR A 311 -17.39 -2.66 3.37
N ASP A 312 -17.48 -1.39 3.00
CA ASP A 312 -18.74 -0.69 2.71
C ASP A 312 -19.32 -1.09 1.34
N LEU A 313 -19.77 -2.34 1.24
CA LEU A 313 -20.36 -2.90 0.03
C LEU A 313 -21.60 -2.14 -0.43
N TYR A 314 -22.38 -1.58 0.51
CA TYR A 314 -23.57 -0.79 0.19
C TYR A 314 -23.23 0.47 -0.59
N ARG A 315 -22.13 1.15 -0.23
CA ARG A 315 -21.72 2.36 -0.92
C ARG A 315 -21.17 2.05 -2.31
N LEU A 316 -20.43 0.95 -2.44
CA LEU A 316 -19.93 0.47 -3.74
C LEU A 316 -21.10 0.07 -4.66
N ALA A 317 -22.08 -0.69 -4.15
CA ALA A 317 -23.29 -1.06 -4.90
C ALA A 317 -24.08 0.17 -5.35
N HIS A 318 -24.24 1.18 -4.49
CA HIS A 318 -24.90 2.44 -4.84
C HIS A 318 -24.27 3.14 -6.05
N TYR A 319 -22.92 3.18 -6.13
CA TYR A 319 -22.23 3.69 -7.31
C TYR A 319 -22.45 2.78 -8.52
N GLY A 320 -22.46 1.46 -8.34
CA GLY A 320 -22.79 0.49 -9.38
C GLY A 320 -24.16 0.73 -10.00
N GLU A 321 -25.19 1.02 -9.20
CA GLU A 321 -26.53 1.34 -9.69
C GLU A 321 -26.63 2.69 -10.41
N LYS A 322 -25.83 3.66 -9.99
CA LYS A 322 -25.72 4.96 -10.67
C LYS A 322 -25.05 4.88 -12.05
N GLY A 323 -24.25 3.85 -12.26
CA GLY A 323 -23.45 3.64 -13.45
C GLY A 323 -22.01 4.13 -13.27
N VAL A 324 -21.07 3.20 -13.29
CA VAL A 324 -19.63 3.45 -13.20
C VAL A 324 -18.99 3.38 -14.58
N MET A 325 -18.31 4.45 -14.97
CA MET A 325 -17.60 4.53 -16.25
C MET A 325 -16.36 3.63 -16.24
N LEU A 326 -15.54 3.74 -15.21
CA LEU A 326 -14.25 3.06 -15.11
C LEU A 326 -14.03 2.48 -13.72
N LEU A 327 -13.54 1.24 -13.68
CA LEU A 327 -13.01 0.61 -12.48
C LEU A 327 -11.50 0.40 -12.65
N LEU A 328 -10.74 0.88 -11.65
CA LEU A 328 -9.34 0.61 -11.41
C LEU A 328 -9.27 -0.31 -10.18
N SER A 329 -8.81 -1.57 -10.32
CA SER A 329 -8.91 -2.55 -9.24
C SER A 329 -7.63 -3.33 -9.03
N ASP A 330 -7.28 -3.52 -7.74
CA ASP A 330 -6.15 -4.33 -7.24
C ASP A 330 -6.15 -5.75 -7.83
N SER A 331 -4.98 -6.15 -8.35
CA SER A 331 -4.79 -7.43 -9.03
C SER A 331 -3.86 -8.40 -8.31
N THR A 332 -3.29 -8.02 -7.17
CA THR A 332 -2.18 -8.74 -6.50
C THR A 332 -2.44 -10.24 -6.31
N ASN A 333 -3.64 -10.62 -5.87
CA ASN A 333 -4.01 -12.02 -5.65
C ASN A 333 -4.88 -12.63 -6.76
N SER A 334 -4.91 -12.06 -7.95
CA SER A 334 -5.73 -12.56 -9.08
C SER A 334 -5.40 -14.00 -9.53
N HIS A 335 -4.24 -14.53 -9.12
CA HIS A 335 -3.84 -15.92 -9.34
C HIS A 335 -4.43 -16.89 -8.33
N LYS A 336 -4.97 -16.41 -7.19
CA LYS A 336 -5.53 -17.26 -6.13
C LYS A 336 -7.02 -17.47 -6.34
N SER A 337 -7.43 -18.73 -6.35
CA SER A 337 -8.85 -19.11 -6.38
C SER A 337 -9.50 -18.90 -5.01
N GLY A 338 -10.84 -18.84 -4.97
CA GLY A 338 -11.61 -18.68 -3.74
C GLY A 338 -11.55 -17.27 -3.16
N THR A 339 -11.61 -17.16 -1.84
CA THR A 339 -11.62 -15.94 -1.05
C THR A 339 -10.40 -15.85 -0.14
N THR A 340 -9.97 -14.66 0.16
CA THR A 340 -8.93 -14.41 1.17
C THR A 340 -9.53 -14.56 2.57
N PRO A 341 -8.93 -15.37 3.47
CA PRO A 341 -9.44 -15.53 4.82
C PRO A 341 -9.51 -14.22 5.60
N SER A 342 -10.39 -14.17 6.61
CA SER A 342 -10.45 -13.05 7.55
C SER A 342 -9.18 -12.95 8.39
N GLU A 343 -8.81 -11.72 8.75
CA GLU A 343 -7.71 -11.46 9.70
C GLU A 343 -7.98 -12.09 11.07
N SER A 344 -9.24 -12.25 11.46
CA SER A 344 -9.63 -12.91 12.71
C SER A 344 -9.31 -14.41 12.73
N THR A 345 -9.09 -15.07 11.58
CA THR A 345 -8.77 -16.50 11.52
C THR A 345 -7.40 -16.88 12.09
N ILE A 346 -6.54 -15.89 12.36
CA ILE A 346 -5.24 -16.08 12.99
C ILE A 346 -5.37 -16.29 14.50
N ALA A 347 -6.44 -15.81 15.10
CA ALA A 347 -6.64 -15.82 16.55
C ALA A 347 -6.50 -17.21 17.21
N PRO A 348 -7.06 -18.32 16.69
CA PRO A 348 -6.87 -19.65 17.26
C PRO A 348 -5.42 -20.13 17.23
N ALA A 349 -4.67 -19.83 16.16
CA ALA A 349 -3.26 -20.19 16.07
C ALA A 349 -2.44 -19.42 17.11
N PHE A 350 -2.67 -18.11 17.27
CA PHE A 350 -2.03 -17.30 18.31
C PHE A 350 -2.38 -17.81 19.71
N ASP A 351 -3.64 -18.15 19.96
CA ASP A 351 -4.05 -18.70 21.25
C ASP A 351 -3.27 -19.96 21.64
N THR A 352 -3.15 -20.89 20.69
CA THR A 352 -2.38 -22.14 20.88
C THR A 352 -0.90 -21.85 21.10
N LEU A 353 -0.28 -21.07 20.23
CA LEU A 353 1.15 -20.75 20.30
C LEU A 353 1.52 -20.02 21.61
N PHE A 354 0.73 -19.02 22.02
CA PHE A 354 0.99 -18.27 23.27
C PHE A 354 0.77 -19.12 24.52
N LYS A 355 -0.21 -20.03 24.51
CA LYS A 355 -0.50 -20.95 25.60
C LYS A 355 0.63 -21.98 25.81
N GLU A 356 1.20 -22.48 24.70
CA GLU A 356 2.21 -23.54 24.74
C GLU A 356 3.64 -23.00 24.94
N ALA A 357 3.85 -21.70 24.78
CA ALA A 357 5.16 -21.08 24.87
C ALA A 357 5.72 -21.11 26.30
N GLN A 358 6.79 -21.85 26.50
CA GLN A 358 7.49 -21.97 27.79
C GLN A 358 8.54 -20.86 28.01
N GLY A 359 9.07 -20.29 26.91
CA GLY A 359 10.02 -19.19 26.92
C GLY A 359 9.37 -17.85 26.50
N ARG A 360 10.20 -16.94 26.05
CA ARG A 360 9.73 -15.67 25.47
C ARG A 360 8.98 -15.93 24.16
N VAL A 361 7.96 -15.11 23.90
CA VAL A 361 7.34 -15.03 22.59
C VAL A 361 7.91 -13.83 21.86
N ILE A 362 8.43 -14.03 20.65
CA ILE A 362 8.98 -12.99 19.79
C ILE A 362 8.17 -13.02 18.50
N MET A 363 7.37 -11.99 18.25
CA MET A 363 6.55 -11.91 17.06
C MET A 363 7.09 -10.86 16.11
N SER A 364 7.39 -11.27 14.88
CA SER A 364 7.80 -10.38 13.80
C SER A 364 6.70 -10.28 12.73
N THR A 365 6.39 -9.06 12.35
CA THR A 365 5.42 -8.73 11.29
C THR A 365 5.75 -7.37 10.66
N PHE A 366 5.01 -6.99 9.62
CA PHE A 366 5.07 -5.64 9.06
C PHE A 366 4.61 -4.60 10.09
N SER A 367 5.34 -3.51 10.23
CA SER A 367 5.01 -2.42 11.16
C SER A 367 3.70 -1.70 10.81
N SER A 368 3.25 -1.79 9.56
CA SER A 368 1.99 -1.23 9.08
C SER A 368 0.79 -2.12 9.42
N ASN A 369 0.99 -3.44 9.69
CA ASN A 369 -0.12 -4.34 10.03
C ASN A 369 -0.52 -4.19 11.49
N ILE A 370 -1.12 -3.05 11.82
CA ILE A 370 -1.51 -2.67 13.18
C ILE A 370 -2.52 -3.67 13.77
N HIS A 371 -3.43 -4.23 12.98
CA HIS A 371 -4.38 -5.24 13.45
C HIS A 371 -3.67 -6.50 13.99
N ARG A 372 -2.64 -6.97 13.28
CA ARG A 372 -1.86 -8.14 13.68
C ARG A 372 -1.06 -7.89 14.95
N VAL A 373 -0.41 -6.72 15.01
CA VAL A 373 0.30 -6.25 16.20
C VAL A 373 -0.65 -6.16 17.38
N TYR A 374 -1.83 -5.58 17.19
CA TYR A 374 -2.86 -5.46 18.22
C TYR A 374 -3.33 -6.82 18.72
N GLN A 375 -3.63 -7.77 17.84
CA GLN A 375 -4.00 -9.14 18.22
C GLN A 375 -2.90 -9.80 19.06
N ALA A 376 -1.64 -9.76 18.61
CA ALA A 376 -0.53 -10.35 19.36
C ALA A 376 -0.37 -9.76 20.75
N ILE A 377 -0.49 -8.44 20.87
CA ILE A 377 -0.44 -7.75 22.17
C ILE A 377 -1.60 -8.19 23.07
N GLN A 378 -2.83 -8.33 22.52
CA GLN A 378 -3.97 -8.84 23.28
C GLN A 378 -3.73 -10.26 23.80
N TYR A 379 -3.13 -11.15 23.01
CA TYR A 379 -2.73 -12.49 23.48
C TYR A 379 -1.60 -12.43 24.49
N GLY A 380 -0.63 -11.54 24.34
CA GLY A 380 0.39 -11.29 25.36
C GLY A 380 -0.23 -10.91 26.71
N ILE A 381 -1.18 -9.97 26.71
CA ILE A 381 -1.90 -9.56 27.92
C ILE A 381 -2.73 -10.72 28.49
N LYS A 382 -3.45 -11.47 27.65
CA LYS A 382 -4.25 -12.63 28.03
C LYS A 382 -3.42 -13.68 28.79
N TYR A 383 -2.17 -13.88 28.37
CA TYR A 383 -1.24 -14.83 28.98
C TYR A 383 -0.24 -14.17 29.95
N ASN A 384 -0.60 -13.01 30.52
CA ASN A 384 0.16 -12.27 31.55
C ASN A 384 1.60 -11.92 31.14
N ARG A 385 1.87 -11.68 29.86
CA ARG A 385 3.18 -11.29 29.36
C ARG A 385 3.37 -9.78 29.36
N LYS A 386 4.55 -9.32 29.76
CA LYS A 386 5.03 -7.96 29.55
C LYS A 386 5.43 -7.77 28.10
N ILE A 387 5.13 -6.62 27.53
CA ILE A 387 5.21 -6.36 26.10
C ILE A 387 6.35 -5.38 25.84
N ALA A 388 7.36 -5.81 25.09
CA ALA A 388 8.40 -4.95 24.54
C ALA A 388 8.15 -4.78 23.03
N VAL A 389 7.95 -3.55 22.57
CA VAL A 389 7.86 -3.22 21.14
C VAL A 389 9.23 -2.75 20.69
N ILE A 390 9.78 -3.36 19.63
CA ILE A 390 11.16 -3.12 19.19
C ILE A 390 11.20 -2.88 17.69
N GLY A 391 11.72 -1.72 17.35
CA GLY A 391 11.83 -1.24 15.96
C GLY A 391 11.16 0.11 15.79
N ARG A 392 11.92 1.10 15.35
CA ARG A 392 11.48 2.51 15.25
C ARG A 392 10.14 2.70 14.51
N SER A 393 9.96 2.02 13.40
CA SER A 393 8.70 2.09 12.63
C SER A 393 7.54 1.41 13.37
N MET A 394 7.80 0.27 14.05
CA MET A 394 6.79 -0.45 14.81
C MET A 394 6.27 0.39 15.99
N GLU A 395 7.17 0.95 16.78
CA GLU A 395 6.87 1.82 17.92
C GLU A 395 6.05 3.04 17.46
N LYS A 396 6.53 3.77 16.43
CA LYS A 396 5.86 4.96 15.91
C LYS A 396 4.46 4.67 15.35
N ASN A 397 4.31 3.61 14.56
CA ASN A 397 3.02 3.27 13.97
C ASN A 397 2.00 2.87 15.05
N LEU A 398 2.46 2.12 16.06
CA LEU A 398 1.63 1.72 17.20
C LEU A 398 1.20 2.94 18.04
N ASP A 399 2.12 3.86 18.31
CA ASP A 399 1.83 5.08 19.06
C ASP A 399 0.84 5.98 18.32
N ILE A 400 1.03 6.20 17.03
CA ILE A 400 0.10 6.98 16.19
C ILE A 400 -1.29 6.33 16.20
N ALA A 401 -1.37 5.00 16.04
CA ALA A 401 -2.65 4.30 16.05
C ALA A 401 -3.35 4.40 17.43
N ARG A 402 -2.58 4.37 18.52
CA ARG A 402 -3.06 4.56 19.90
C ARG A 402 -3.53 6.01 20.12
N GLU A 403 -2.71 7.00 19.75
CA GLU A 403 -3.05 8.43 19.90
C GLU A 403 -4.32 8.80 19.13
N LEU A 404 -4.51 8.24 17.94
CA LEU A 404 -5.69 8.45 17.12
C LEU A 404 -6.91 7.63 17.60
N GLY A 405 -6.73 6.72 18.55
CA GLY A 405 -7.80 5.92 19.15
C GLY A 405 -8.27 4.75 18.30
N TYR A 406 -7.46 4.27 17.34
CA TYR A 406 -7.76 3.05 16.57
C TYR A 406 -7.56 1.79 17.40
N ILE A 407 -6.65 1.83 18.38
CA ILE A 407 -6.36 0.71 19.30
C ILE A 407 -6.34 1.19 20.75
N HIS A 408 -6.79 0.32 21.66
CA HIS A 408 -6.82 0.59 23.10
C HIS A 408 -5.99 -0.47 23.81
N LEU A 409 -4.86 -0.07 24.38
CA LEU A 409 -3.91 -0.94 25.07
C LEU A 409 -3.52 -0.34 26.42
N PRO A 410 -3.47 -1.16 27.51
CA PRO A 410 -3.07 -0.70 28.83
C PRO A 410 -1.57 -0.41 28.88
N TYR A 411 -1.19 0.81 29.26
CA TYR A 411 0.22 1.23 29.34
C TYR A 411 1.08 0.40 30.29
N GLN A 412 0.52 -0.08 31.41
CA GLN A 412 1.24 -0.84 32.41
C GLN A 412 1.73 -2.22 31.96
N SER A 413 1.26 -2.69 30.81
CA SER A 413 1.73 -3.95 30.21
C SER A 413 3.01 -3.79 29.41
N PHE A 414 3.41 -2.55 29.08
CA PHE A 414 4.57 -2.26 28.24
C PHE A 414 5.82 -2.05 29.09
N ILE A 415 6.95 -2.55 28.58
CA ILE A 415 8.29 -2.37 29.15
C ILE A 415 9.27 -1.97 28.04
N GLU A 416 10.36 -1.33 28.45
CA GLU A 416 11.46 -0.98 27.56
C GLU A 416 12.31 -2.20 27.18
N ALA A 417 12.98 -2.16 26.01
CA ALA A 417 13.84 -3.24 25.54
C ALA A 417 14.95 -3.62 26.54
N ASN A 418 15.51 -2.65 27.27
CA ASN A 418 16.53 -2.85 28.31
C ASN A 418 15.99 -3.46 29.63
N GLU A 419 14.67 -3.50 29.76
CA GLU A 419 14.02 -4.09 30.95
C GLU A 419 13.62 -5.55 30.74
N VAL A 420 13.65 -6.06 29.51
CA VAL A 420 13.26 -7.45 29.19
C VAL A 420 13.99 -8.47 30.09
N ALA A 421 15.27 -8.26 30.37
CA ALA A 421 16.07 -9.16 31.21
C ALA A 421 15.67 -9.16 32.69
N LYS A 422 14.81 -8.24 33.16
CA LYS A 422 14.35 -8.16 34.56
C LYS A 422 13.16 -9.10 34.85
N TYR A 423 12.54 -9.66 33.83
CA TYR A 423 11.35 -10.50 33.96
C TYR A 423 11.62 -11.94 33.52
N PRO A 424 10.88 -12.92 34.07
CA PRO A 424 10.97 -14.31 33.61
C PRO A 424 10.66 -14.45 32.13
N ASP A 425 11.38 -15.35 31.44
CA ASP A 425 11.23 -15.52 30.00
C ASP A 425 9.78 -15.85 29.56
N ASN A 426 9.07 -16.66 30.33
CA ASN A 426 7.66 -17.00 30.05
C ASN A 426 6.67 -15.84 30.29
N GLU A 427 7.12 -14.73 30.85
CA GLU A 427 6.31 -13.51 31.02
C GLU A 427 6.62 -12.42 29.99
N ILE A 428 7.34 -12.72 28.90
CA ILE A 428 7.76 -11.73 27.91
C ILE A 428 7.09 -12.01 26.57
N LEU A 429 6.58 -10.93 25.97
CA LEU A 429 6.25 -10.80 24.53
C LEU A 429 7.11 -9.69 23.93
N ILE A 430 7.84 -10.00 22.88
CA ILE A 430 8.55 -9.04 22.06
C ILE A 430 7.83 -8.92 20.71
N VAL A 431 7.38 -7.72 20.34
CA VAL A 431 6.82 -7.44 19.03
C VAL A 431 7.83 -6.64 18.22
N THR A 432 8.21 -7.11 17.03
CA THR A 432 9.35 -6.55 16.31
C THR A 432 9.17 -6.54 14.80
N THR A 433 10.04 -5.79 14.11
CA THR A 433 10.19 -5.81 12.65
C THR A 433 11.23 -6.83 12.20
N GLY A 434 11.39 -7.03 10.88
CA GLY A 434 12.41 -7.90 10.30
C GLY A 434 11.86 -9.21 9.76
N SER A 435 10.55 -9.28 9.51
CA SER A 435 9.90 -10.44 8.90
C SER A 435 10.34 -10.72 7.45
N GLN A 436 11.04 -9.79 6.80
CA GLN A 436 11.56 -9.89 5.44
C GLN A 436 13.06 -10.21 5.38
N GLY A 437 13.70 -10.39 6.53
CA GLY A 437 15.12 -10.76 6.61
C GLY A 437 16.09 -9.61 6.35
N GLU A 438 15.62 -8.36 6.44
CA GLU A 438 16.47 -7.19 6.28
C GLU A 438 17.57 -7.17 7.34
N THR A 439 18.84 -7.04 6.92
CA THR A 439 20.02 -7.15 7.80
C THR A 439 20.06 -6.11 8.92
N MET A 440 19.45 -4.94 8.70
CA MET A 440 19.38 -3.87 9.71
C MET A 440 18.14 -3.97 10.61
N SER A 441 17.28 -4.96 10.38
CA SER A 441 16.05 -5.14 11.17
C SER A 441 16.33 -5.65 12.57
N ALA A 442 15.38 -5.42 13.48
CA ALA A 442 15.55 -5.83 14.87
C ALA A 442 15.61 -7.37 15.01
N LEU A 443 14.76 -8.13 14.31
CA LEU A 443 14.79 -9.59 14.36
C LEU A 443 16.10 -10.17 13.84
N TYR A 444 16.60 -9.68 12.70
CA TYR A 444 17.88 -10.13 12.13
C TYR A 444 19.00 -9.92 13.15
N ARG A 445 19.10 -8.70 13.71
CA ARG A 445 20.14 -8.36 14.71
C ARG A 445 20.01 -9.15 16.01
N MET A 446 18.79 -9.52 16.44
CA MET A 446 18.59 -10.44 17.57
C MET A 446 19.09 -11.86 17.24
N ALA A 447 18.87 -12.32 16.01
CA ALA A 447 19.26 -13.64 15.52
C ALA A 447 20.78 -13.78 15.34
N THR A 448 21.48 -12.66 15.01
CA THR A 448 22.94 -12.60 14.79
C THR A 448 23.75 -12.09 16.01
N ASP A 449 23.09 -11.87 17.17
CA ASP A 449 23.67 -11.30 18.40
C ASP A 449 24.17 -9.85 18.26
N GLU A 450 23.70 -9.12 17.26
CA GLU A 450 24.05 -7.72 17.03
C GLU A 450 23.09 -6.73 17.70
N HIS A 451 21.98 -7.22 18.27
CA HIS A 451 21.03 -6.34 18.96
C HIS A 451 21.52 -6.01 20.37
N ARG A 452 21.52 -4.71 20.72
CA ARG A 452 22.13 -4.17 21.93
C ARG A 452 21.65 -4.81 23.25
N HIS A 453 20.37 -5.20 23.31
CA HIS A 453 19.73 -5.61 24.57
C HIS A 453 19.17 -7.03 24.53
N ILE A 454 18.94 -7.61 23.36
CA ILE A 454 18.22 -8.86 23.20
C ILE A 454 18.94 -9.78 22.23
N SER A 455 19.22 -11.01 22.68
CA SER A 455 19.67 -12.13 21.85
C SER A 455 18.64 -13.24 21.89
N ILE A 456 18.54 -14.03 20.84
CA ILE A 456 17.68 -15.21 20.80
C ILE A 456 18.24 -16.28 21.75
N LYS A 457 17.36 -16.91 22.52
CA LYS A 457 17.68 -17.97 23.46
C LYS A 457 17.05 -19.31 23.06
N PRO A 458 17.60 -20.44 23.49
CA PRO A 458 16.92 -21.73 23.43
C PRO A 458 15.51 -21.65 24.02
N ASN A 459 14.54 -22.33 23.41
CA ASN A 459 13.12 -22.32 23.79
C ASN A 459 12.36 -20.99 23.61
N ASP A 460 12.97 -19.93 23.05
CA ASP A 460 12.18 -18.80 22.57
C ASP A 460 11.23 -19.28 21.49
N LEU A 461 9.99 -18.81 21.51
CA LEU A 461 9.04 -19.00 20.42
C LEU A 461 9.09 -17.78 19.49
N VAL A 462 9.61 -17.95 18.27
CA VAL A 462 9.65 -16.88 17.27
C VAL A 462 8.53 -17.09 16.26
N ILE A 463 7.59 -16.16 16.19
CA ILE A 463 6.45 -16.17 15.27
C ILE A 463 6.75 -15.17 14.14
N ILE A 464 6.94 -15.66 12.90
CA ILE A 464 7.09 -14.79 11.72
C ILE A 464 5.74 -14.72 11.01
N SER A 465 4.95 -13.71 11.38
CA SER A 465 3.59 -13.50 10.90
C SER A 465 3.56 -12.62 9.65
N ALA A 466 4.34 -13.00 8.66
CA ALA A 466 4.41 -12.35 7.35
C ALA A 466 4.76 -13.39 6.28
N LYS A 467 4.37 -13.13 5.04
CA LYS A 467 4.86 -13.86 3.87
C LYS A 467 6.05 -13.10 3.27
N ALA A 468 7.03 -13.82 2.75
CA ALA A 468 8.10 -13.20 2.00
C ALA A 468 7.53 -12.41 0.81
N ILE A 469 7.97 -11.16 0.67
CA ILE A 469 7.74 -10.37 -0.55
C ILE A 469 8.59 -11.01 -1.65
N PRO A 470 8.08 -11.13 -2.89
CA PRO A 470 8.87 -11.67 -4.00
C PRO A 470 10.25 -11.01 -4.11
N GLY A 471 11.31 -11.81 -4.06
CA GLY A 471 12.71 -11.37 -4.02
C GLY A 471 13.38 -11.41 -2.64
N ASN A 472 12.61 -11.56 -1.54
CA ASN A 472 13.16 -11.62 -0.19
C ASN A 472 13.25 -13.06 0.38
N GLU A 473 12.94 -14.08 -0.43
CA GLU A 473 12.86 -15.48 0.03
C GLU A 473 14.19 -15.97 0.60
N ALA A 474 15.32 -15.61 -0.04
CA ALA A 474 16.65 -15.96 0.44
C ALA A 474 16.98 -15.33 1.79
N SER A 475 16.68 -14.05 1.97
CA SER A 475 16.88 -13.29 3.21
C SER A 475 16.04 -13.82 4.35
N VAL A 476 14.76 -14.14 4.10
CA VAL A 476 13.86 -14.76 5.09
C VAL A 476 14.39 -16.14 5.49
N SER A 477 14.81 -16.98 4.52
CA SER A 477 15.40 -18.29 4.78
C SER A 477 16.67 -18.19 5.63
N ALA A 478 17.52 -17.19 5.40
CA ALA A 478 18.70 -16.95 6.22
C ALA A 478 18.37 -16.67 7.68
N VAL A 479 17.36 -15.80 7.94
CA VAL A 479 16.90 -15.51 9.31
C VAL A 479 16.35 -16.76 9.98
N LEU A 480 15.50 -17.55 9.28
CA LEU A 480 14.98 -18.82 9.80
C LEU A 480 16.12 -19.75 10.23
N ASN A 481 17.17 -19.89 9.42
CA ASN A 481 18.34 -20.70 9.72
C ASN A 481 19.10 -20.20 10.97
N PHE A 482 19.27 -18.88 11.15
CA PHE A 482 19.88 -18.32 12.35
C PHE A 482 19.07 -18.63 13.61
N LEU A 483 17.74 -18.47 13.54
CA LEU A 483 16.84 -18.75 14.67
C LEU A 483 16.88 -20.23 15.07
N ILE A 484 16.82 -21.16 14.10
CA ILE A 484 16.89 -22.60 14.36
C ILE A 484 18.25 -23.01 14.93
N LYS A 485 19.35 -22.42 14.46
CA LYS A 485 20.71 -22.66 15.02
C LYS A 485 20.82 -22.24 16.48
N LYS A 486 19.97 -21.31 16.95
CA LYS A 486 19.90 -20.87 18.35
C LYS A 486 18.89 -21.69 19.17
N GLU A 487 18.41 -22.81 18.63
CA GLU A 487 17.43 -23.70 19.28
C GLU A 487 16.10 -23.00 19.62
N ALA A 488 15.77 -21.94 18.90
CA ALA A 488 14.46 -21.30 19.00
C ALA A 488 13.39 -22.16 18.30
N LYS A 489 12.19 -22.18 18.85
CA LYS A 489 11.01 -22.72 18.19
C LYS A 489 10.50 -21.67 17.21
N VAL A 490 10.35 -22.03 15.93
CA VAL A 490 9.93 -21.08 14.90
C VAL A 490 8.57 -21.47 14.36
N ALA A 491 7.58 -20.59 14.49
CA ALA A 491 6.31 -20.66 13.80
C ALA A 491 6.37 -19.77 12.57
N TYR A 492 6.17 -20.35 11.38
CA TYR A 492 6.20 -19.66 10.11
C TYR A 492 5.03 -20.10 9.23
N GLN A 493 4.58 -19.25 8.31
CA GLN A 493 3.35 -19.39 7.53
C GLN A 493 3.17 -20.75 6.83
N GLU A 494 4.24 -21.40 6.39
CA GLU A 494 4.16 -22.69 5.69
C GLU A 494 3.67 -23.83 6.59
N PHE A 495 3.78 -23.66 7.92
CA PHE A 495 3.46 -24.68 8.90
C PHE A 495 2.27 -24.30 9.79
N ASP A 496 1.97 -22.99 9.92
CA ASP A 496 0.97 -22.46 10.83
C ASP A 496 0.10 -21.39 10.14
N ASN A 497 -1.20 -21.37 10.46
CA ASN A 497 -2.13 -20.36 9.97
C ASN A 497 -1.96 -19.00 10.71
N ILE A 498 -0.76 -18.43 10.65
CA ILE A 498 -0.38 -17.21 11.38
C ILE A 498 -0.31 -15.96 10.49
N HIS A 499 -0.64 -16.08 9.21
CA HIS A 499 -0.64 -14.96 8.28
C HIS A 499 -1.81 -15.06 7.30
N VAL A 500 -2.39 -13.90 6.99
CA VAL A 500 -3.43 -13.73 5.98
C VAL A 500 -3.05 -12.56 5.07
N SER A 501 -3.32 -12.71 3.78
CA SER A 501 -3.11 -11.63 2.80
C SER A 501 -4.09 -10.47 3.01
N GLY A 502 -3.67 -9.27 2.65
CA GLY A 502 -4.52 -8.08 2.60
C GLY A 502 -5.30 -7.92 1.28
N HIS A 503 -4.98 -8.72 0.25
CA HIS A 503 -5.51 -8.53 -1.11
C HIS A 503 -6.56 -9.59 -1.47
N ALA A 504 -7.52 -9.15 -2.30
CA ALA A 504 -8.65 -9.93 -2.78
C ALA A 504 -8.24 -11.09 -3.68
N ALA A 505 -8.72 -12.30 -3.39
CA ALA A 505 -8.67 -13.44 -4.29
C ALA A 505 -9.79 -13.35 -5.37
N GLN A 506 -9.86 -14.32 -6.28
CA GLN A 506 -10.72 -14.22 -7.47
C GLN A 506 -12.20 -14.02 -7.16
N GLU A 507 -12.77 -14.67 -6.12
CA GLU A 507 -14.20 -14.53 -5.82
C GLU A 507 -14.54 -13.15 -5.28
N GLU A 508 -13.63 -12.53 -4.53
CA GLU A 508 -13.78 -11.16 -4.04
C GLU A 508 -13.64 -10.15 -5.19
N GLN A 509 -12.72 -10.39 -6.13
CA GLN A 509 -12.58 -9.60 -7.36
C GLN A 509 -13.85 -9.70 -8.22
N LYS A 510 -14.44 -10.90 -8.36
CA LYS A 510 -15.73 -11.08 -9.04
C LYS A 510 -16.86 -10.33 -8.34
N LEU A 511 -16.89 -10.38 -7.00
CA LEU A 511 -17.90 -9.65 -6.23
C LEU A 511 -17.76 -8.13 -6.46
N MET A 512 -16.55 -7.59 -6.43
CA MET A 512 -16.28 -6.18 -6.71
C MET A 512 -16.74 -5.79 -8.11
N LEU A 513 -16.39 -6.56 -9.12
CA LEU A 513 -16.83 -6.36 -10.52
C LEU A 513 -18.37 -6.41 -10.66
N ARG A 514 -19.04 -7.30 -9.92
CA ARG A 514 -20.51 -7.44 -9.96
C ARG A 514 -21.24 -6.33 -9.21
N LEU A 515 -20.69 -5.83 -8.11
CA LEU A 515 -21.26 -4.70 -7.37
C LEU A 515 -21.13 -3.40 -8.17
N ILE A 516 -19.96 -3.14 -8.75
CA ILE A 516 -19.64 -1.88 -9.44
C ILE A 516 -20.17 -1.86 -10.87
N LYS A 517 -20.20 -3.01 -11.55
CA LYS A 517 -20.63 -3.15 -12.97
C LYS A 517 -20.00 -2.08 -13.86
N PRO A 518 -18.66 -2.01 -13.95
CA PRO A 518 -18.00 -0.94 -14.70
C PRO A 518 -18.23 -1.11 -16.20
N LYS A 519 -18.30 0.01 -16.92
CA LYS A 519 -18.30 -0.02 -18.38
C LYS A 519 -16.92 -0.35 -18.94
N PHE A 520 -15.88 0.26 -18.37
CA PHE A 520 -14.49 0.02 -18.70
C PHE A 520 -13.74 -0.48 -17.47
N PHE A 521 -12.74 -1.31 -17.70
CA PHE A 521 -11.96 -1.92 -16.66
C PHE A 521 -10.45 -1.81 -16.93
N LEU A 522 -9.71 -1.32 -15.95
CA LEU A 522 -8.26 -1.27 -15.92
C LEU A 522 -7.79 -2.02 -14.66
N PRO A 523 -7.29 -3.24 -14.76
CA PRO A 523 -6.64 -3.91 -13.65
C PRO A 523 -5.35 -3.19 -13.30
N VAL A 524 -5.15 -2.88 -12.01
CA VAL A 524 -3.99 -2.15 -11.50
C VAL A 524 -3.34 -2.94 -10.37
N HIS A 525 -2.20 -2.48 -9.86
CA HIS A 525 -1.46 -3.05 -8.74
C HIS A 525 -1.07 -4.51 -8.94
N GLY A 526 0.17 -4.76 -9.31
CA GLY A 526 0.73 -6.10 -9.49
C GLY A 526 1.51 -6.28 -10.79
N GLU A 527 2.22 -7.39 -10.85
CA GLU A 527 2.97 -7.79 -12.05
C GLU A 527 2.04 -8.07 -13.24
N TYR A 528 2.60 -8.10 -14.44
CA TYR A 528 1.84 -8.31 -15.68
C TYR A 528 0.98 -9.61 -15.66
N ASN A 529 1.49 -10.68 -15.03
CA ASN A 529 0.72 -11.91 -14.89
C ASN A 529 -0.54 -11.72 -14.03
N HIS A 530 -0.48 -10.86 -13.00
CA HIS A 530 -1.61 -10.57 -12.11
C HIS A 530 -2.68 -9.78 -12.84
N VAL A 531 -2.32 -8.70 -13.52
CA VAL A 531 -3.28 -7.88 -14.27
C VAL A 531 -3.90 -8.64 -15.45
N ALA A 532 -3.12 -9.52 -16.12
CA ALA A 532 -3.63 -10.37 -17.19
C ALA A 532 -4.66 -11.40 -16.70
N ARG A 533 -4.45 -11.98 -15.50
CA ARG A 533 -5.42 -12.90 -14.87
C ARG A 533 -6.68 -12.16 -14.41
N HIS A 534 -6.53 -10.97 -13.85
CA HIS A 534 -7.67 -10.14 -13.46
C HIS A 534 -8.52 -9.73 -14.67
N LYS A 535 -7.90 -9.46 -15.85
CA LYS A 535 -8.62 -9.29 -17.11
C LYS A 535 -9.50 -10.51 -17.42
N GLN A 536 -9.00 -11.74 -17.26
CA GLN A 536 -9.79 -12.97 -17.51
C GLN A 536 -10.97 -13.08 -16.52
N THR A 537 -10.73 -12.73 -15.24
CA THR A 537 -11.80 -12.66 -14.23
C THR A 537 -12.87 -11.66 -14.65
N ALA A 538 -12.50 -10.48 -15.12
CA ALA A 538 -13.45 -9.46 -15.58
C ALA A 538 -14.27 -9.92 -16.81
N ILE A 539 -13.64 -10.59 -17.77
CA ILE A 539 -14.33 -11.18 -18.93
C ILE A 539 -15.37 -12.22 -18.45
N SER A 540 -14.98 -13.10 -17.51
CA SER A 540 -15.89 -14.10 -16.93
C SER A 540 -17.08 -13.47 -16.18
N CYS A 541 -16.90 -12.23 -15.68
CA CYS A 541 -17.95 -11.41 -15.07
C CYS A 541 -18.76 -10.59 -16.07
N GLY A 542 -18.55 -10.77 -17.39
CA GLY A 542 -19.35 -10.13 -18.43
C GLY A 542 -18.87 -8.75 -18.83
N VAL A 543 -17.69 -8.30 -18.41
CA VAL A 543 -17.08 -7.08 -18.98
C VAL A 543 -16.56 -7.42 -20.37
N PRO A 544 -17.03 -6.74 -21.43
CA PRO A 544 -16.57 -7.01 -22.78
C PRO A 544 -15.05 -6.82 -22.92
N GLU A 545 -14.36 -7.76 -23.57
CA GLU A 545 -12.89 -7.70 -23.70
C GLU A 545 -12.38 -6.37 -24.30
N LYS A 546 -13.09 -5.84 -25.29
CA LYS A 546 -12.78 -4.54 -25.91
C LYS A 546 -12.88 -3.34 -24.96
N ASN A 547 -13.51 -3.52 -23.81
CA ASN A 547 -13.67 -2.51 -22.75
C ASN A 547 -12.63 -2.68 -21.64
N ILE A 548 -11.71 -3.63 -21.76
CA ILE A 548 -10.64 -3.88 -20.80
C ILE A 548 -9.31 -3.48 -21.44
N TYR A 549 -8.55 -2.64 -20.76
CA TYR A 549 -7.23 -2.24 -21.23
C TYR A 549 -6.16 -2.60 -20.18
N LEU A 550 -5.09 -3.26 -20.61
CA LEU A 550 -3.91 -3.51 -19.77
C LEU A 550 -2.91 -2.39 -20.03
N MET A 551 -2.59 -1.63 -18.99
CA MET A 551 -1.64 -0.53 -19.03
C MET A 551 -0.26 -0.97 -18.56
N GLU A 552 0.75 -0.24 -19.00
CA GLU A 552 2.10 -0.23 -18.44
C GLU A 552 2.41 1.16 -17.86
N ASP A 553 3.40 1.24 -16.98
CA ASP A 553 3.82 2.52 -16.43
C ASP A 553 4.25 3.47 -17.55
N GLY A 554 3.74 4.70 -17.49
CA GLY A 554 3.94 5.71 -18.53
C GLY A 554 2.90 5.73 -19.64
N ASP A 555 2.05 4.72 -19.77
CA ASP A 555 0.96 4.75 -20.73
C ASP A 555 0.00 5.91 -20.45
N GLN A 556 -0.47 6.56 -21.50
CA GLN A 556 -1.53 7.55 -21.42
C GLN A 556 -2.80 7.00 -22.07
N VAL A 557 -3.80 6.70 -21.24
CA VAL A 557 -5.09 6.15 -21.68
C VAL A 557 -6.19 7.17 -21.45
N GLU A 558 -6.87 7.54 -22.53
CA GLU A 558 -8.04 8.41 -22.48
C GLU A 558 -9.31 7.60 -22.37
N VAL A 559 -10.15 7.95 -21.41
CA VAL A 559 -11.43 7.29 -21.13
C VAL A 559 -12.56 8.31 -21.16
N GLY A 560 -13.52 8.08 -22.01
CA GLY A 560 -14.77 8.83 -22.07
C GLY A 560 -15.98 7.91 -21.92
N PRO A 561 -17.21 8.45 -21.82
CA PRO A 561 -18.41 7.63 -21.64
C PRO A 561 -18.61 6.56 -22.72
N ALA A 562 -18.09 6.78 -23.93
CA ALA A 562 -18.27 5.89 -25.07
C ALA A 562 -17.01 5.11 -25.47
N PHE A 563 -15.83 5.44 -24.98
CA PHE A 563 -14.57 4.88 -25.46
C PHE A 563 -13.49 4.78 -24.38
N ILE A 564 -12.55 3.87 -24.61
CA ILE A 564 -11.26 3.76 -23.95
C ILE A 564 -10.20 3.56 -25.04
N LYS A 565 -9.11 4.35 -25.01
CA LYS A 565 -8.04 4.26 -26.01
C LYS A 565 -6.71 4.77 -25.47
N LYS A 566 -5.61 4.20 -25.88
CA LYS A 566 -4.26 4.75 -25.68
C LYS A 566 -4.08 5.97 -26.56
N VAL A 567 -3.62 7.08 -25.99
CA VAL A 567 -3.40 8.35 -26.70
C VAL A 567 -1.94 8.77 -26.75
N GLY A 568 -1.10 8.13 -25.96
CA GLY A 568 0.33 8.41 -25.91
C GLY A 568 1.04 7.56 -24.87
N ALA A 569 2.28 7.89 -24.67
CA ALA A 569 3.09 7.41 -23.55
C ALA A 569 4.07 8.51 -23.13
N ILE A 570 4.43 8.53 -21.86
CA ILE A 570 5.50 9.37 -21.30
C ILE A 570 6.69 8.50 -20.93
N LYS A 571 7.84 9.13 -20.76
CA LYS A 571 8.97 8.45 -20.12
C LYS A 571 8.56 8.21 -18.66
N SER A 572 8.44 6.96 -18.28
CA SER A 572 8.30 6.49 -16.90
C SER A 572 9.60 5.85 -16.47
N GLY A 573 9.82 5.73 -15.17
CA GLY A 573 10.99 5.08 -14.62
C GLY A 573 11.05 5.24 -13.11
N LYS A 574 12.17 4.82 -12.55
CA LYS A 574 12.43 4.92 -11.12
C LYS A 574 13.65 5.78 -10.84
N SER A 575 13.53 6.54 -9.77
CA SER A 575 14.66 7.21 -9.15
C SER A 575 15.17 6.34 -8.00
N TYR A 576 16.48 6.15 -7.96
CA TYR A 576 17.16 5.37 -6.93
C TYR A 576 17.50 6.27 -5.75
N VAL A 577 17.28 5.79 -4.53
CA VAL A 577 17.51 6.57 -3.31
C VAL A 577 18.41 5.79 -2.35
N ASP A 578 19.41 6.46 -1.84
CA ASP A 578 20.18 6.05 -0.67
C ASP A 578 19.47 6.61 0.58
N ASN A 579 18.90 5.73 1.39
CA ASN A 579 18.14 6.11 2.57
C ASN A 579 19.00 6.74 3.68
N GLN A 580 20.30 6.44 3.73
CA GLN A 580 21.21 7.00 4.74
C GLN A 580 21.50 8.47 4.45
N SER A 581 21.78 8.81 3.21
CA SER A 581 22.04 10.18 2.78
C SER A 581 20.77 10.95 2.40
N ASN A 582 19.63 10.26 2.19
CA ASN A 582 18.39 10.81 1.62
C ASN A 582 18.59 11.49 0.25
N LEU A 583 19.60 11.02 -0.51
CA LEU A 583 19.94 11.55 -1.83
C LEU A 583 19.45 10.62 -2.93
N SER A 584 19.02 11.22 -4.03
CA SER A 584 18.78 10.51 -5.29
C SER A 584 20.14 10.09 -5.89
N ILE A 585 20.21 8.84 -6.35
CA ILE A 585 21.38 8.25 -6.98
C ILE A 585 21.15 8.25 -8.49
N ASP A 586 22.10 8.82 -9.25
CA ASP A 586 22.04 8.77 -10.71
C ASP A 586 22.18 7.32 -11.21
N THR A 587 21.44 6.98 -12.28
CA THR A 587 21.47 5.65 -12.89
C THR A 587 22.90 5.23 -13.32
N SER A 588 23.72 6.20 -13.74
CA SER A 588 25.13 5.94 -14.10
C SER A 588 25.96 5.45 -12.90
N ILE A 589 25.67 5.95 -11.71
CA ILE A 589 26.34 5.51 -10.47
C ILE A 589 25.93 4.06 -10.14
N VAL A 590 24.65 3.73 -10.30
CA VAL A 590 24.17 2.35 -10.08
C VAL A 590 24.83 1.40 -11.05
N GLN A 591 24.92 1.74 -12.34
CA GLN A 591 25.62 0.95 -13.35
C GLN A 591 27.11 0.76 -13.04
N GLN A 592 27.79 1.82 -12.58
CA GLN A 592 29.21 1.72 -12.15
C GLN A 592 29.35 0.78 -10.95
N ARG A 593 28.47 0.86 -9.95
CA ARG A 593 28.51 -0.05 -8.78
C ARG A 593 28.29 -1.50 -9.19
N GLU A 594 27.38 -1.76 -10.11
CA GLU A 594 27.11 -3.09 -10.66
C GLU A 594 28.30 -3.63 -11.44
N GLU A 595 28.94 -2.80 -12.29
CA GLU A 595 30.18 -3.15 -13.03
C GLU A 595 31.31 -3.53 -12.06
N VAL A 596 31.53 -2.70 -11.04
CA VAL A 596 32.54 -2.96 -9.99
C VAL A 596 32.21 -4.25 -9.22
N ALA A 597 30.99 -4.46 -8.81
CA ALA A 597 30.57 -5.65 -8.04
C ALA A 597 30.69 -6.94 -8.86
N SER A 598 30.41 -6.89 -10.17
CA SER A 598 30.38 -8.08 -11.03
C SER A 598 31.76 -8.53 -11.52
N VAL A 599 32.71 -7.61 -11.68
CA VAL A 599 33.98 -7.91 -12.32
C VAL A 599 35.20 -7.44 -11.51
N GLY A 600 35.05 -6.38 -10.72
CA GLY A 600 36.12 -5.74 -9.98
C GLY A 600 36.72 -4.50 -10.69
N VAL A 601 37.75 -3.94 -10.08
CA VAL A 601 38.39 -2.69 -10.50
C VAL A 601 39.87 -2.93 -10.85
N PHE A 602 40.35 -2.29 -11.92
CA PHE A 602 41.74 -2.18 -12.25
C PHE A 602 42.16 -0.71 -12.20
N VAL A 603 43.23 -0.41 -11.47
CA VAL A 603 43.78 0.94 -11.34
C VAL A 603 45.13 1.01 -12.01
N ALA A 604 45.33 1.98 -12.89
CA ALA A 604 46.59 2.26 -13.56
C ALA A 604 46.99 3.73 -13.36
N THR A 605 48.11 3.97 -12.73
CA THR A 605 48.75 5.30 -12.69
C THR A 605 50.03 5.24 -13.50
N ILE A 606 49.99 5.85 -14.67
CA ILE A 606 51.14 5.80 -15.58
C ILE A 606 51.86 7.13 -15.64
N PHE A 607 53.17 7.04 -15.67
CA PHE A 607 54.06 8.17 -15.87
C PHE A 607 54.84 7.97 -17.18
N VAL A 608 54.76 8.93 -18.07
CA VAL A 608 55.29 8.83 -19.44
C VAL A 608 56.33 9.91 -19.68
N ASN A 609 57.52 9.49 -20.13
CA ASN A 609 58.47 10.40 -20.70
C ASN A 609 58.09 10.68 -22.16
N LYS A 610 57.55 11.87 -22.44
CA LYS A 610 57.03 12.22 -23.76
C LYS A 610 58.14 12.32 -24.85
N ASN A 611 59.35 12.71 -24.42
CA ASN A 611 60.48 12.84 -25.36
C ASN A 611 61.04 11.48 -25.81
N LYS A 612 61.02 10.48 -24.90
CA LYS A 612 61.44 9.11 -25.16
C LYS A 612 60.33 8.18 -25.58
N GLN A 613 59.07 8.67 -25.49
CA GLN A 613 57.85 7.87 -25.70
C GLN A 613 57.86 6.55 -24.91
N ALA A 614 58.31 6.64 -23.65
CA ALA A 614 58.54 5.49 -22.80
C ALA A 614 57.80 5.60 -21.47
N LEU A 615 57.35 4.46 -20.93
CA LEU A 615 56.77 4.34 -19.60
C LEU A 615 57.89 4.48 -18.56
N LEU A 616 57.66 5.24 -17.50
CA LEU A 616 58.60 5.36 -16.37
C LEU A 616 58.36 4.23 -15.37
N GLU A 617 59.46 3.79 -14.69
CA GLU A 617 59.40 2.73 -13.66
C GLU A 617 58.51 3.07 -12.47
N SER A 618 58.24 4.37 -12.23
CA SER A 618 57.30 4.84 -11.21
C SER A 618 55.82 4.54 -11.50
N SER A 619 55.50 4.04 -12.70
CA SER A 619 54.16 3.67 -13.06
C SER A 619 53.63 2.50 -12.20
N GLN A 620 52.40 2.63 -11.68
CA GLN A 620 51.83 1.68 -10.75
C GLN A 620 50.50 1.10 -11.29
N PHE A 621 50.35 -0.18 -10.99
CA PHE A 621 49.12 -0.92 -11.35
C PHE A 621 48.63 -1.69 -10.13
N SER A 622 47.32 -1.69 -9.89
CA SER A 622 46.69 -2.47 -8.83
C SER A 622 45.31 -2.93 -9.24
N SER A 623 44.79 -3.92 -8.57
CA SER A 623 43.43 -4.40 -8.79
C SER A 623 42.72 -4.74 -7.49
N LEU A 624 41.39 -4.69 -7.53
CA LEU A 624 40.51 -5.11 -6.44
C LEU A 624 39.37 -5.94 -7.01
N GLY A 625 39.20 -7.16 -6.50
CA GLY A 625 38.08 -8.03 -6.86
C GLY A 625 38.15 -8.68 -8.26
N LEU A 626 39.33 -8.63 -8.95
CA LEU A 626 39.52 -9.34 -10.21
C LEU A 626 39.90 -10.82 -9.96
N VAL A 627 38.99 -11.73 -10.31
CA VAL A 627 39.23 -13.18 -10.18
C VAL A 627 40.31 -13.64 -11.16
N GLY A 628 41.26 -14.43 -10.70
CA GLY A 628 42.39 -14.93 -11.52
C GLY A 628 43.56 -13.94 -11.63
N PHE A 629 43.58 -12.91 -10.80
CA PHE A 629 44.66 -11.93 -10.70
C PHE A 629 45.73 -12.36 -9.66
N GLU A 630 45.59 -13.54 -9.08
CA GLU A 630 46.49 -14.07 -8.04
C GLU A 630 47.93 -14.22 -8.53
N ASP A 631 48.14 -14.42 -9.86
CA ASP A 631 49.45 -14.35 -10.53
C ASP A 631 49.65 -13.00 -11.25
N GLU A 632 49.74 -11.93 -10.49
CA GLU A 632 49.84 -10.55 -11.01
C GLU A 632 51.02 -10.30 -11.94
N LYS A 633 52.19 -10.92 -11.68
CA LYS A 633 53.46 -10.62 -12.34
C LYS A 633 53.47 -10.82 -13.86
N PRO A 634 52.93 -11.91 -14.43
CA PRO A 634 52.93 -12.09 -15.89
C PRO A 634 52.02 -11.10 -16.61
N LEU A 635 50.85 -10.81 -16.04
CA LEU A 635 49.89 -9.88 -16.62
C LEU A 635 50.37 -8.44 -16.55
N MET A 636 51.04 -8.06 -15.44
CA MET A 636 51.63 -6.73 -15.30
C MET A 636 52.74 -6.51 -16.34
N LYS A 637 53.60 -7.53 -16.59
CA LYS A 637 54.62 -7.49 -17.65
C LYS A 637 53.98 -7.36 -19.04
N GLU A 638 52.89 -8.09 -19.30
CA GLU A 638 52.16 -7.98 -20.58
C GLU A 638 51.57 -6.57 -20.77
N ILE A 639 50.92 -6.01 -19.72
CA ILE A 639 50.36 -4.65 -19.76
C ILE A 639 51.48 -3.62 -19.93
N GLN A 640 52.55 -3.70 -19.15
CA GLN A 640 53.72 -2.77 -19.25
C GLN A 640 54.36 -2.80 -20.63
N GLY A 641 54.73 -4.00 -21.11
CA GLY A 641 55.34 -4.16 -22.43
C GLY A 641 54.43 -3.70 -23.57
N GLY A 642 53.14 -3.99 -23.46
CA GLY A 642 52.15 -3.52 -24.44
C GLY A 642 51.94 -2.00 -24.41
N LEU A 643 51.97 -1.38 -23.22
CA LEU A 643 51.92 0.08 -23.09
C LEU A 643 53.15 0.76 -23.69
N GLU A 644 54.32 0.18 -23.52
CA GLU A 644 55.57 0.70 -24.17
C GLU A 644 55.44 0.71 -25.69
N VAL A 645 54.89 -0.36 -26.28
CA VAL A 645 54.65 -0.43 -27.73
C VAL A 645 53.61 0.62 -28.14
N LEU A 646 52.55 0.76 -27.36
CA LEU A 646 51.47 1.74 -27.59
C LEU A 646 52.00 3.17 -27.57
N LEU A 647 52.83 3.51 -26.59
CA LEU A 647 53.43 4.85 -26.44
C LEU A 647 54.35 5.20 -27.58
N LYS A 648 55.23 4.25 -28.03
CA LYS A 648 56.09 4.42 -29.17
C LYS A 648 55.34 4.69 -30.48
N SER A 649 54.12 4.18 -30.60
CA SER A 649 53.27 4.39 -31.77
C SER A 649 52.32 5.61 -31.64
N SER A 650 52.29 6.26 -30.47
CA SER A 650 51.40 7.39 -30.21
C SER A 650 51.96 8.69 -30.82
N ASN A 651 51.07 9.49 -31.40
CA ASN A 651 51.44 10.79 -31.92
C ASN A 651 51.60 11.85 -30.81
N ALA A 652 52.22 12.98 -31.13
CA ALA A 652 52.46 14.08 -30.20
C ALA A 652 51.19 14.67 -29.61
N GLU A 653 50.06 14.61 -30.32
CA GLU A 653 48.78 15.10 -29.87
C GLU A 653 48.24 14.27 -28.70
N ILE A 654 48.41 12.96 -28.71
CA ILE A 654 48.02 12.05 -27.62
C ILE A 654 48.96 12.26 -26.42
N LEU A 655 50.26 12.31 -26.64
CA LEU A 655 51.25 12.41 -25.57
C LEU A 655 51.21 13.75 -24.82
N ASN A 656 50.83 14.85 -25.48
CA ASN A 656 50.75 16.17 -24.89
C ASN A 656 49.36 16.48 -24.28
N ASN A 657 48.34 15.61 -24.44
CA ASN A 657 47.02 15.78 -23.87
C ASN A 657 46.74 14.67 -22.84
N PRO A 658 46.77 14.99 -21.52
CA PRO A 658 46.61 14.00 -20.47
C PRO A 658 45.32 13.15 -20.65
N LYS A 659 44.17 13.79 -20.99
CA LYS A 659 42.91 13.10 -21.16
C LYS A 659 42.91 12.12 -22.35
N LYS A 660 43.51 12.53 -23.48
CA LYS A 660 43.66 11.62 -24.63
C LYS A 660 44.59 10.47 -24.32
N LEU A 661 45.65 10.72 -23.55
CA LEU A 661 46.61 9.69 -23.11
C LEU A 661 45.91 8.70 -22.13
N GLU A 662 45.15 9.18 -21.19
CA GLU A 662 44.35 8.33 -20.29
C GLU A 662 43.38 7.45 -21.07
N ASP A 663 42.61 8.02 -21.99
CA ASP A 663 41.63 7.27 -22.80
C ASP A 663 42.32 6.22 -23.69
N HIS A 664 43.46 6.59 -24.28
CA HIS A 664 44.27 5.69 -25.12
C HIS A 664 44.83 4.51 -24.31
N THR A 665 45.34 4.79 -23.13
CA THR A 665 45.86 3.79 -22.18
C THR A 665 44.74 2.90 -21.65
N ARG A 666 43.63 3.50 -21.23
CA ARG A 666 42.45 2.78 -20.73
C ARG A 666 41.93 1.80 -21.78
N ASN A 667 41.78 2.22 -23.01
CA ASN A 667 41.33 1.37 -24.11
C ASN A 667 42.28 0.20 -24.42
N PHE A 668 43.57 0.41 -24.30
CA PHE A 668 44.55 -0.65 -24.43
C PHE A 668 44.44 -1.67 -23.29
N ILE A 669 44.44 -1.21 -22.03
CA ILE A 669 44.30 -2.06 -20.83
C ILE A 669 43.02 -2.87 -20.91
N ARG A 670 41.92 -2.23 -21.30
CA ARG A 670 40.62 -2.88 -21.50
C ARG A 670 40.66 -4.05 -22.48
N LYS A 671 41.41 -3.90 -23.59
CA LYS A 671 41.60 -4.97 -24.57
C LYS A 671 42.41 -6.13 -24.01
N VAL A 672 43.50 -5.85 -23.28
CA VAL A 672 44.34 -6.88 -22.66
C VAL A 672 43.56 -7.68 -21.62
N LEU A 673 42.84 -6.99 -20.72
CA LEU A 673 42.05 -7.61 -19.68
C LEU A 673 40.91 -8.44 -20.27
N PHE A 674 40.20 -7.92 -21.30
CA PHE A 674 39.16 -8.69 -21.98
C PHE A 674 39.69 -9.95 -22.65
N LYS A 675 40.88 -9.87 -23.31
CA LYS A 675 41.49 -11.06 -23.93
C LYS A 675 41.76 -12.17 -22.93
N LYS A 676 42.17 -11.79 -21.70
CA LYS A 676 42.54 -12.73 -20.63
C LYS A 676 41.32 -13.22 -19.84
N PHE A 677 40.47 -12.33 -19.39
CA PHE A 677 39.38 -12.64 -18.46
C PHE A 677 38.00 -12.78 -19.12
N ARG A 678 37.86 -12.39 -20.40
CA ARG A 678 36.57 -12.32 -21.13
C ARG A 678 35.52 -11.43 -20.44
N LYS A 679 35.98 -10.48 -19.64
CA LYS A 679 35.18 -9.53 -18.88
C LYS A 679 35.76 -8.13 -19.01
N TYR A 680 34.92 -7.11 -18.78
CA TYR A 680 35.32 -5.70 -18.79
C TYR A 680 35.28 -5.16 -17.36
N PRO A 681 36.42 -5.16 -16.61
CA PRO A 681 36.46 -4.52 -15.29
C PRO A 681 36.36 -3.00 -15.41
N ALA A 682 35.93 -2.36 -14.33
CA ALA A 682 36.03 -0.92 -14.20
C ALA A 682 37.54 -0.52 -14.21
N ILE A 683 37.95 0.40 -15.10
CA ILE A 683 39.31 0.84 -15.21
C ILE A 683 39.45 2.30 -14.83
N ILE A 684 40.19 2.54 -13.74
CA ILE A 684 40.61 3.88 -13.32
C ILE A 684 42.01 4.09 -13.86
N CYS A 685 42.20 5.06 -14.76
CA CYS A 685 43.47 5.34 -15.40
C CYS A 685 43.84 6.81 -15.22
N HIS A 686 44.99 7.05 -14.60
CA HIS A 686 45.60 8.36 -14.51
C HIS A 686 46.92 8.35 -15.33
N ALA A 687 47.08 9.33 -16.19
CA ALA A 687 48.27 9.42 -17.06
C ALA A 687 48.92 10.79 -16.94
N HIS A 688 50.20 10.77 -16.58
CA HIS A 688 51.03 11.96 -16.46
C HIS A 688 52.19 11.91 -17.48
N SER A 689 52.32 12.96 -18.27
CA SER A 689 53.40 13.07 -19.25
C SER A 689 54.35 14.21 -18.88
N PHE A 690 55.66 13.92 -18.90
CA PHE A 690 56.72 14.84 -18.51
C PHE A 690 57.70 15.10 -19.67
#